data_4aed66dfd36965daa4d7f694e6520127
#
_entry.id   4aed66dfd36965daa4d7f694e6520127
#
_cell.length_a   1.000
_cell.length_b   1.000
_cell.length_c   1.000
_cell.angle_alpha   90.00
_cell.angle_beta   90.00
_cell.angle_gamma   90.00
#
_symmetry.space_group_name_H-M   'P 1'
#
loop_
_entity.id
_entity.type
_entity.pdbx_description
1 polymer ?
#
loop_
_entity_poly.entity_id
_entity_poly.type
_entity_poly.pdbx_seq_one_letter_code
_entity_poly.pdbx_strand_id
1 'polypeptide(L)'
;MNNDKIIIKGARENNLKNINIEIPKNKLVVMTGVSGSGKSSLAFDTIYAEGQRRYVESLSAYARQFIGVNEKPDVDSIEGLSPSISIDQKSTNKNPRSTVGTITEIYDYLRLLFARIGVPYCPTHHVPIKSQSIEEMTNKVMEYKDKTVTILSPVVHGEKGTHKDLFDELRKEGFTRVRVNGKNMSLNEEITLEKNIKDNIDVIIDKITVDDEEYGRIFEAIETSTKKADGKVVILVDDEEIFMSEKYACEICNYSIPELEPRLFSFNAPYGACPECKGLGTKLHISKDLLIPNKDKSIVEGAITALSMDSTTYYTQIETVCNHYDINMYEPVKNISEEKLKYILYGTNELLEFNYKSKNGNTRNTKSTYEGVIPTLERRYIETKSGWIRDWLQGYMVETECPVCKGKRLQKSVLSIYINGKNIFDMTDMSIGDLLAFVKKLKLNNEEKEISNLILKEIISRLEFLNNVGLSYLTLTRSAGTLSGGEAQRIRLATQIGSKLSGVLYVLDEPSIGLHQKDNERLINSLKEMRDLGNSLIVVEHDTDTMLASDFLVDVGPGAGEFGGEIMAAGTPEEVMKNPNSLTGKYLSGELKIEIPEKRRKGNGLKISIKGAKENNLKNVNVDIPLNKLVVVTGVSGSGKSSLINEVLYKRLASEIYNSKVVPGSCKEIKGLENIDKVVQITQDAIGRTPRSNPATYVGVFDDIRDLFAQTKDAKMRGYDKGRFSFNVKGGRCENCWGDGVKKIEMHFLADVYVPCDVCKGKRYNRETLEIKYKGKNISEVLDMRVSEAIEFFENVPKIYNKLKVMMDVGLSYIKLGQSAPTLSGGEAGRVKLAKELQKKATGKSIFILDEPTTGLHSDDIKKLLVILNRIVDNGDTVVVIEHNLDVIKVADYIIDLGPDGGSGGGKIVATGTPEEVAKVKGSYTGEFLAKILKK
;
A
#
# COMPACT_ATOMS: atom_id res chain seq x y z
N MET A 1 26.84 25.10 30.34
CA MET A 1 26.94 23.77 29.75
C MET A 1 26.70 23.94 28.24
N ASN A 2 27.67 23.58 27.40
CA ASN A 2 27.53 23.72 25.95
C ASN A 2 26.42 22.77 25.46
N ASN A 3 25.26 23.35 25.17
CA ASN A 3 24.06 22.59 24.76
C ASN A 3 24.05 22.23 23.27
N ASP A 4 25.22 22.37 22.61
CA ASP A 4 25.33 22.30 21.14
C ASP A 4 25.69 20.89 20.61
N LYS A 5 25.84 19.92 21.52
CA LYS A 5 26.21 18.53 21.16
C LYS A 5 25.36 17.51 21.89
N ILE A 6 25.16 16.37 21.25
CA ILE A 6 24.68 15.12 21.88
C ILE A 6 25.94 14.33 22.24
N ILE A 7 26.14 14.03 23.52
CA ILE A 7 27.32 13.33 24.05
C ILE A 7 26.89 11.94 24.48
N ILE A 8 27.42 10.91 23.84
CA ILE A 8 27.14 9.51 24.13
C ILE A 8 28.38 8.88 24.75
N LYS A 9 28.21 8.21 25.89
CA LYS A 9 29.27 7.47 26.58
C LYS A 9 28.84 6.04 26.84
N GLY A 10 29.70 5.11 26.42
CA GLY A 10 29.55 3.71 26.76
C GLY A 10 28.38 3.02 26.08
N ALA A 11 28.06 3.28 24.81
CA ALA A 11 27.00 2.57 24.09
C ALA A 11 27.43 1.13 23.75
N ARG A 12 26.63 0.15 24.21
CA ARG A 12 26.90 -1.30 24.06
C ARG A 12 25.71 -2.08 23.49
N GLU A 13 24.71 -1.39 22.97
CA GLU A 13 23.52 -2.04 22.44
C GLU A 13 23.85 -2.94 21.23
N ASN A 14 23.31 -4.14 21.21
CA ASN A 14 23.54 -5.16 20.18
C ASN A 14 25.06 -5.50 19.96
N ASN A 15 25.65 -5.02 18.87
CA ASN A 15 27.05 -5.26 18.53
C ASN A 15 27.97 -4.06 18.79
N LEU A 16 27.50 -2.99 19.42
CA LEU A 16 28.29 -1.79 19.72
C LEU A 16 29.35 -2.09 20.78
N LYS A 17 30.57 -1.64 20.56
CA LYS A 17 31.74 -1.91 21.41
C LYS A 17 32.10 -0.70 22.28
N ASN A 18 31.23 -0.38 23.25
CA ASN A 18 31.47 0.67 24.23
C ASN A 18 31.76 2.04 23.55
N ILE A 19 30.90 2.43 22.60
CA ILE A 19 31.09 3.64 21.79
C ILE A 19 30.99 4.90 22.64
N ASN A 20 31.96 5.81 22.42
CA ASN A 20 31.94 7.17 22.90
C ASN A 20 31.99 8.12 21.69
N ILE A 21 31.00 8.99 21.55
CA ILE A 21 30.91 9.92 20.43
C ILE A 21 30.19 11.23 20.79
N GLU A 22 30.66 12.33 20.22
CA GLU A 22 30.01 13.63 20.29
C GLU A 22 29.39 13.99 18.93
N ILE A 23 28.11 14.22 18.88
CA ILE A 23 27.34 14.54 17.66
C ILE A 23 26.86 16.00 17.75
N PRO A 24 27.16 16.88 16.76
CA PRO A 24 26.69 18.26 16.79
C PRO A 24 25.18 18.35 16.62
N LYS A 25 24.51 19.25 17.36
CA LYS A 25 23.08 19.56 17.21
C LYS A 25 22.85 20.54 16.06
N ASN A 26 21.57 20.59 15.61
CA ASN A 26 21.11 21.48 14.54
C ASN A 26 21.94 21.29 13.25
N LYS A 27 22.32 20.06 12.99
CA LYS A 27 23.09 19.63 11.84
C LYS A 27 22.46 18.42 11.17
N LEU A 28 22.77 18.25 9.88
CA LEU A 28 22.48 17.05 9.14
C LEU A 28 23.65 16.06 9.36
N VAL A 29 23.44 15.07 10.20
CA VAL A 29 24.41 14.02 10.55
C VAL A 29 24.06 12.76 9.78
N VAL A 30 24.99 12.22 9.03
CA VAL A 30 24.82 10.94 8.34
C VAL A 30 25.62 9.85 9.05
N MET A 31 24.98 8.72 9.37
CA MET A 31 25.61 7.51 9.88
C MET A 31 25.70 6.47 8.75
N THR A 32 26.90 6.04 8.43
CA THR A 32 27.19 5.13 7.33
C THR A 32 28.11 3.99 7.78
N GLY A 33 28.44 3.07 6.87
CA GLY A 33 29.29 1.91 7.10
C GLY A 33 28.71 0.63 6.50
N VAL A 34 29.42 -0.48 6.53
CA VAL A 34 28.97 -1.76 5.96
C VAL A 34 27.68 -2.28 6.58
N SER A 35 26.93 -3.12 5.86
CA SER A 35 25.71 -3.75 6.39
C SER A 35 26.02 -4.57 7.65
N GLY A 36 25.22 -4.37 8.73
CA GLY A 36 25.46 -5.06 10.02
C GLY A 36 26.59 -4.48 10.85
N SER A 37 27.13 -3.29 10.54
CA SER A 37 28.21 -2.66 11.33
C SER A 37 27.74 -2.04 12.65
N GLY A 38 26.44 -1.85 12.87
CA GLY A 38 25.89 -1.28 14.11
C GLY A 38 25.31 0.13 13.96
N LYS A 39 25.18 0.64 12.72
CA LYS A 39 24.55 1.95 12.42
C LYS A 39 23.18 2.13 13.05
N SER A 40 22.28 1.19 12.75
CA SER A 40 20.90 1.22 13.25
C SER A 40 20.86 1.00 14.75
N SER A 41 21.76 0.19 15.32
CA SER A 41 21.89 0.01 16.77
C SER A 41 22.26 1.32 17.46
N LEU A 42 23.16 2.12 16.87
CA LEU A 42 23.52 3.44 17.44
C LEU A 42 22.40 4.45 17.23
N ALA A 43 21.84 4.56 16.01
CA ALA A 43 20.86 5.60 15.67
C ALA A 43 19.47 5.34 16.30
N PHE A 44 18.95 4.11 16.14
CA PHE A 44 17.59 3.76 16.56
C PHE A 44 17.53 3.11 17.94
N ASP A 45 18.32 2.01 18.15
CA ASP A 45 18.22 1.24 19.39
C ASP A 45 18.87 1.95 20.58
N THR A 46 19.77 2.94 20.35
CA THR A 46 20.42 3.72 21.39
C THR A 46 19.91 5.16 21.48
N ILE A 47 20.15 5.98 20.45
CA ILE A 47 19.86 7.45 20.49
C ILE A 47 18.37 7.71 20.48
N TYR A 48 17.66 7.16 19.50
CA TYR A 48 16.21 7.36 19.39
C TYR A 48 15.46 6.72 20.56
N ALA A 49 15.80 5.49 20.92
CA ALA A 49 15.15 4.75 22.01
C ALA A 49 15.25 5.51 23.34
N GLU A 50 16.43 6.05 23.70
CA GLU A 50 16.63 6.84 24.91
C GLU A 50 15.90 8.20 24.85
N GLY A 51 15.90 8.87 23.68
CA GLY A 51 15.17 10.13 23.49
C GLY A 51 13.67 9.95 23.63
N GLN A 52 13.11 8.89 23.03
CA GLN A 52 11.71 8.54 23.18
C GLN A 52 11.36 8.14 24.61
N ARG A 53 12.20 7.32 25.26
CA ARG A 53 12.00 6.91 26.66
C ARG A 53 11.88 8.10 27.58
N ARG A 54 12.80 9.06 27.50
CA ARG A 54 12.77 10.30 28.31
C ARG A 54 11.53 11.15 28.03
N TYR A 55 11.13 11.24 26.76
CA TYR A 55 9.91 11.96 26.41
C TYR A 55 8.67 11.30 27.01
N VAL A 56 8.54 9.96 26.87
CA VAL A 56 7.41 9.21 27.44
C VAL A 56 7.40 9.28 28.97
N GLU A 57 8.56 9.23 29.63
CA GLU A 57 8.67 9.40 31.08
C GLU A 57 8.20 10.78 31.58
N SER A 58 8.30 11.82 30.75
CA SER A 58 7.80 13.16 31.08
C SER A 58 6.26 13.26 30.99
N LEU A 59 5.58 12.30 30.38
CA LEU A 59 4.13 12.27 30.24
C LEU A 59 3.45 11.78 31.54
N SER A 60 2.13 12.05 31.66
CA SER A 60 1.33 11.56 32.77
C SER A 60 1.32 10.04 32.87
N ALA A 61 1.15 9.48 34.08
CA ALA A 61 1.06 8.03 34.29
C ALA A 61 -0.02 7.37 33.42
N TYR A 62 -1.14 8.08 33.19
CA TYR A 62 -2.21 7.61 32.34
C TYR A 62 -1.76 7.49 30.86
N ALA A 63 -1.10 8.51 30.31
CA ALA A 63 -0.59 8.49 28.95
C ALA A 63 0.46 7.39 28.73
N ARG A 64 1.32 7.14 29.72
CA ARG A 64 2.34 6.07 29.70
C ARG A 64 1.77 4.67 29.56
N GLN A 65 0.57 4.40 30.12
CA GLN A 65 -0.09 3.09 30.00
C GLN A 65 -0.50 2.76 28.54
N PHE A 66 -0.71 3.77 27.71
CA PHE A 66 -1.13 3.57 26.30
C PHE A 66 0.05 3.57 25.32
N ILE A 67 1.16 4.23 25.64
CA ILE A 67 2.27 4.43 24.68
C ILE A 67 3.31 3.30 24.80
N GLY A 68 3.33 2.56 25.91
CA GLY A 68 4.39 1.59 26.19
C GLY A 68 5.71 2.30 26.56
N VAL A 69 6.51 1.70 27.41
CA VAL A 69 7.84 2.19 27.77
C VAL A 69 8.86 1.29 27.07
N ASN A 70 9.71 1.89 26.24
CA ASN A 70 10.86 1.20 25.69
C ASN A 70 11.81 0.79 26.84
N GLU A 71 12.46 -0.36 26.73
CA GLU A 71 13.54 -0.74 27.64
C GLU A 71 14.67 0.29 27.54
N LYS A 72 15.35 0.52 28.66
CA LYS A 72 16.51 1.41 28.69
C LYS A 72 17.62 0.80 27.85
N PRO A 73 18.16 1.49 26.83
CA PRO A 73 19.28 0.96 26.06
C PRO A 73 20.53 0.76 26.92
N ASP A 74 21.39 -0.17 26.55
CA ASP A 74 22.66 -0.42 27.22
C ASP A 74 23.67 0.68 26.86
N VAL A 75 23.63 1.73 27.67
CA VAL A 75 24.48 2.93 27.54
C VAL A 75 24.75 3.54 28.92
N ASP A 76 25.98 4.00 29.16
CA ASP A 76 26.31 4.63 30.42
C ASP A 76 25.59 5.98 30.60
N SER A 77 25.71 6.85 29.61
CA SER A 77 24.98 8.14 29.62
C SER A 77 24.82 8.71 28.21
N ILE A 78 23.70 9.43 28.00
CA ILE A 78 23.50 10.28 26.82
C ILE A 78 23.05 11.66 27.32
N GLU A 79 23.84 12.69 27.01
CA GLU A 79 23.56 14.10 27.35
C GLU A 79 23.12 14.86 26.11
N GLY A 80 22.33 15.92 26.30
CA GLY A 80 21.93 16.82 25.23
C GLY A 80 20.84 16.32 24.29
N LEU A 81 20.11 15.23 24.60
CA LEU A 81 19.00 14.76 23.76
C LEU A 81 17.82 15.74 23.72
N SER A 82 17.29 15.95 22.53
CA SER A 82 15.99 16.59 22.29
C SER A 82 14.89 15.52 22.16
N PRO A 83 13.60 15.90 22.25
CA PRO A 83 12.51 14.98 21.87
C PRO A 83 12.78 14.36 20.49
N SER A 84 12.69 13.04 20.40
CA SER A 84 13.09 12.31 19.20
C SER A 84 11.90 11.71 18.45
N ILE A 85 11.95 11.79 17.13
CA ILE A 85 10.98 11.23 16.19
C ILE A 85 11.73 10.31 15.22
N SER A 86 11.27 9.07 15.07
CA SER A 86 11.81 8.15 14.05
C SER A 86 10.94 8.10 12.81
N ILE A 87 11.60 7.97 11.65
CA ILE A 87 10.96 7.73 10.37
C ILE A 87 11.62 6.49 9.74
N ASP A 88 11.07 5.32 10.08
CA ASP A 88 11.55 4.02 9.63
C ASP A 88 10.79 3.49 8.42
N GLN A 89 11.28 2.40 7.82
CA GLN A 89 10.66 1.73 6.68
C GLN A 89 9.56 0.72 7.06
N LYS A 90 9.49 0.31 8.32
CA LYS A 90 8.88 -0.98 8.74
C LYS A 90 7.37 -1.09 8.71
N SER A 91 6.59 -0.06 8.41
CA SER A 91 5.14 -0.19 8.49
C SER A 91 4.39 0.44 7.33
N THR A 92 4.10 -0.37 6.31
CA THR A 92 2.97 -0.05 5.42
C THR A 92 1.67 -0.39 6.15
N ASN A 93 0.82 0.62 6.34
CA ASN A 93 -0.51 0.41 6.91
C ASN A 93 -1.34 -0.43 5.92
N LYS A 94 -1.68 -1.67 6.31
CA LYS A 94 -2.46 -2.60 5.47
C LYS A 94 -3.97 -2.34 5.51
N ASN A 95 -4.41 -1.28 6.18
CA ASN A 95 -5.82 -0.94 6.22
C ASN A 95 -6.29 -0.47 4.82
N PRO A 96 -7.23 -1.15 4.15
CA PRO A 96 -7.68 -0.82 2.80
C PRO A 96 -8.41 0.53 2.73
N ARG A 97 -8.79 1.10 3.87
CA ARG A 97 -9.41 2.43 3.98
C ARG A 97 -8.40 3.56 4.07
N SER A 98 -7.14 3.27 4.36
CA SER A 98 -6.09 4.28 4.40
C SER A 98 -5.63 4.63 2.98
N THR A 99 -5.64 5.91 2.66
CA THR A 99 -5.14 6.46 1.38
C THR A 99 -4.03 7.47 1.64
N VAL A 100 -3.28 7.82 0.60
CA VAL A 100 -2.28 8.91 0.68
C VAL A 100 -2.93 10.18 1.26
N GLY A 101 -4.11 10.55 0.76
CA GLY A 101 -4.84 11.74 1.23
C GLY A 101 -5.19 11.72 2.72
N THR A 102 -5.56 10.54 3.27
CA THR A 102 -5.88 10.42 4.70
C THR A 102 -4.65 10.38 5.60
N ILE A 103 -3.54 9.78 5.15
CA ILE A 103 -2.29 9.73 5.93
C ILE A 103 -1.64 11.12 6.00
N THR A 104 -1.74 11.90 4.93
CA THR A 104 -1.20 13.27 4.84
C THR A 104 -2.13 14.32 5.43
N GLU A 105 -3.31 13.93 5.89
CA GLU A 105 -4.40 14.82 6.35
C GLU A 105 -4.92 15.80 5.28
N ILE A 106 -4.39 15.77 4.06
CA ILE A 106 -4.85 16.65 2.97
C ILE A 106 -6.32 16.42 2.67
N TYR A 107 -6.78 15.16 2.75
CA TYR A 107 -8.17 14.81 2.53
C TYR A 107 -9.13 15.49 3.53
N ASP A 108 -8.71 15.66 4.78
CA ASP A 108 -9.52 16.33 5.81
C ASP A 108 -9.65 17.84 5.52
N TYR A 109 -8.58 18.49 5.05
CA TYR A 109 -8.65 19.86 4.58
C TYR A 109 -9.49 20.01 3.31
N LEU A 110 -9.42 19.07 2.37
CA LEU A 110 -10.28 19.05 1.18
C LEU A 110 -11.75 18.90 1.57
N ARG A 111 -12.08 18.01 2.51
CA ARG A 111 -13.45 17.86 3.03
C ARG A 111 -13.97 19.17 3.62
N LEU A 112 -13.13 19.87 4.38
CA LEU A 112 -13.47 21.17 4.94
C LEU A 112 -13.65 22.21 3.85
N LEU A 113 -12.80 22.24 2.83
CA LEU A 113 -12.89 23.15 1.68
C LEU A 113 -14.20 22.95 0.93
N PHE A 114 -14.54 21.69 0.59
CA PHE A 114 -15.79 21.36 -0.10
C PHE A 114 -17.05 21.67 0.74
N ALA A 115 -16.97 21.51 2.06
CA ALA A 115 -18.07 21.86 2.95
C ALA A 115 -18.30 23.38 3.04
N ARG A 116 -17.28 24.21 2.78
CA ARG A 116 -17.36 25.68 2.91
C ARG A 116 -17.65 26.41 1.62
N ILE A 117 -17.02 25.98 0.52
CA ILE A 117 -17.14 26.68 -0.79
C ILE A 117 -17.60 25.77 -1.92
N GLY A 118 -17.97 24.52 -1.62
CA GLY A 118 -18.48 23.59 -2.63
C GLY A 118 -19.87 23.96 -3.10
N VAL A 119 -20.08 23.99 -4.42
CA VAL A 119 -21.38 24.26 -5.03
C VAL A 119 -22.03 22.93 -5.40
N PRO A 120 -23.18 22.57 -4.80
CA PRO A 120 -23.88 21.34 -5.13
C PRO A 120 -24.67 21.48 -6.43
N TYR A 121 -24.72 20.39 -7.19
CA TYR A 121 -25.52 20.28 -8.42
C TYR A 121 -26.48 19.10 -8.32
N CYS A 122 -27.62 19.21 -9.01
CA CYS A 122 -28.54 18.09 -9.13
C CYS A 122 -27.88 16.93 -9.91
N PRO A 123 -27.84 15.70 -9.37
CA PRO A 123 -27.23 14.55 -10.07
C PRO A 123 -27.92 14.18 -11.39
N THR A 124 -29.20 14.59 -11.56
CA THR A 124 -30.03 14.25 -12.72
C THR A 124 -30.07 15.38 -13.73
N HIS A 125 -30.26 16.61 -13.27
CA HIS A 125 -30.49 17.79 -14.15
C HIS A 125 -29.24 18.64 -14.36
N HIS A 126 -28.17 18.42 -13.56
CA HIS A 126 -26.89 19.13 -13.63
C HIS A 126 -27.03 20.68 -13.47
N VAL A 127 -28.10 21.13 -12.80
CA VAL A 127 -28.28 22.54 -12.40
C VAL A 127 -27.72 22.77 -11.01
N PRO A 128 -27.12 23.96 -10.74
CA PRO A 128 -26.64 24.28 -9.40
C PRO A 128 -27.79 24.36 -8.41
N ILE A 129 -27.57 23.84 -7.22
CA ILE A 129 -28.54 23.89 -6.12
C ILE A 129 -28.04 24.89 -5.10
N LYS A 130 -28.89 25.84 -4.71
CA LYS A 130 -28.59 26.85 -3.69
C LYS A 130 -29.54 26.68 -2.51
N SER A 131 -29.05 26.91 -1.30
CA SER A 131 -29.91 27.21 -0.15
C SER A 131 -30.14 28.73 -0.10
N GLN A 132 -31.29 29.15 0.36
CA GLN A 132 -31.63 30.56 0.51
C GLN A 132 -32.14 30.79 1.92
N SER A 133 -31.72 31.84 2.59
CA SER A 133 -32.32 32.23 3.87
C SER A 133 -33.76 32.75 3.65
N ILE A 134 -34.57 32.70 4.70
CA ILE A 134 -35.95 33.23 4.64
C ILE A 134 -35.92 34.71 4.23
N GLU A 135 -34.92 35.47 4.71
CA GLU A 135 -34.75 36.88 4.34
C GLU A 135 -34.42 37.06 2.85
N GLU A 136 -33.52 36.23 2.28
CA GLU A 136 -33.21 36.23 0.86
C GLU A 136 -34.42 35.86 0.00
N MET A 137 -35.20 34.84 0.42
CA MET A 137 -36.44 34.45 -0.24
C MET A 137 -37.46 35.59 -0.23
N THR A 138 -37.62 36.25 0.94
CA THR A 138 -38.52 37.40 1.09
C THR A 138 -38.09 38.54 0.17
N ASN A 139 -36.80 38.90 0.17
CA ASN A 139 -36.28 39.96 -0.70
C ASN A 139 -36.50 39.64 -2.18
N LYS A 140 -36.39 38.40 -2.59
CA LYS A 140 -36.65 37.96 -3.96
C LYS A 140 -38.14 38.07 -4.32
N VAL A 141 -39.05 37.80 -3.37
CA VAL A 141 -40.50 38.00 -3.57
C VAL A 141 -40.83 39.49 -3.68
N MET A 142 -40.16 40.35 -2.92
CA MET A 142 -40.32 41.80 -2.97
C MET A 142 -39.96 42.44 -4.31
N GLU A 143 -39.15 41.76 -5.16
CA GLU A 143 -38.84 42.22 -6.52
C GLU A 143 -40.07 42.24 -7.42
N TYR A 144 -41.13 41.50 -7.08
CA TYR A 144 -42.41 41.44 -7.84
C TYR A 144 -43.41 42.52 -7.40
N LYS A 145 -42.97 43.75 -7.21
CA LYS A 145 -43.78 44.88 -6.74
C LYS A 145 -45.07 45.03 -7.55
N ASP A 146 -46.16 45.34 -6.88
CA ASP A 146 -47.53 45.51 -7.42
C ASP A 146 -48.17 44.26 -8.04
N LYS A 147 -47.49 43.07 -7.96
CA LYS A 147 -48.07 41.80 -8.39
C LYS A 147 -48.67 41.02 -7.22
N THR A 148 -49.70 40.23 -7.51
CA THR A 148 -50.27 39.33 -6.51
C THR A 148 -49.52 38.00 -6.54
N VAL A 149 -48.92 37.64 -5.43
CA VAL A 149 -48.20 36.40 -5.27
C VAL A 149 -48.98 35.45 -4.37
N THR A 150 -48.96 34.15 -4.67
CA THR A 150 -49.49 33.11 -3.80
C THR A 150 -48.34 32.30 -3.22
N ILE A 151 -48.25 32.23 -1.88
CA ILE A 151 -47.21 31.49 -1.17
C ILE A 151 -47.75 30.09 -0.88
N LEU A 152 -47.08 29.09 -1.39
CA LEU A 152 -47.45 27.68 -1.34
C LEU A 152 -46.42 26.87 -0.58
N SER A 153 -46.88 25.92 0.27
CA SER A 153 -46.05 24.97 0.96
C SER A 153 -46.17 23.58 0.29
N PRO A 154 -45.16 23.08 -0.44
CA PRO A 154 -45.19 21.80 -1.15
C PRO A 154 -45.00 20.63 -0.20
N VAL A 155 -46.09 20.10 0.36
CA VAL A 155 -46.03 19.02 1.38
C VAL A 155 -45.99 17.61 0.78
N VAL A 156 -46.49 17.40 -0.43
CA VAL A 156 -46.38 16.13 -1.17
C VAL A 156 -45.94 16.41 -2.60
N HIS A 157 -44.90 15.69 -3.08
CA HIS A 157 -44.44 15.82 -4.46
C HIS A 157 -44.17 14.47 -5.10
N GLY A 158 -45.01 14.07 -6.04
CA GLY A 158 -44.86 12.85 -6.83
C GLY A 158 -45.05 11.55 -6.02
N GLU A 159 -45.79 11.58 -4.92
CA GLU A 159 -46.02 10.41 -4.08
C GLU A 159 -47.42 9.79 -4.37
N LYS A 160 -47.50 8.46 -4.18
CA LYS A 160 -48.73 7.72 -4.33
C LYS A 160 -49.44 7.60 -2.98
N GLY A 161 -50.74 7.80 -2.94
CA GLY A 161 -51.50 7.66 -1.71
C GLY A 161 -52.86 8.31 -1.77
N THR A 162 -53.71 8.06 -0.83
CA THR A 162 -55.00 8.80 -0.70
C THR A 162 -54.83 10.07 0.12
N HIS A 163 -53.73 10.22 0.84
CA HIS A 163 -53.33 11.39 1.66
C HIS A 163 -54.40 11.89 2.64
N LYS A 164 -55.39 11.03 3.04
CA LYS A 164 -56.48 11.42 3.94
C LYS A 164 -56.01 11.95 5.28
N ASP A 165 -55.04 11.27 5.87
CA ASP A 165 -54.47 11.66 7.18
C ASP A 165 -53.81 13.05 7.11
N LEU A 166 -53.15 13.36 6.02
CA LEU A 166 -52.56 14.68 5.76
C LEU A 166 -53.61 15.76 5.67
N PHE A 167 -54.69 15.53 4.91
CA PHE A 167 -55.77 16.49 4.82
C PHE A 167 -56.49 16.74 6.15
N ASP A 168 -56.64 15.68 6.98
CA ASP A 168 -57.21 15.79 8.31
C ASP A 168 -56.30 16.56 9.28
N GLU A 169 -54.96 16.36 9.19
CA GLU A 169 -53.99 17.16 9.92
C GLU A 169 -54.03 18.63 9.56
N LEU A 170 -54.02 18.94 8.26
CA LEU A 170 -54.06 20.32 7.74
C LEU A 170 -55.34 21.03 8.20
N ARG A 171 -56.50 20.35 8.23
CA ARG A 171 -57.76 20.89 8.77
C ARG A 171 -57.65 21.24 10.25
N LYS A 172 -57.04 20.36 11.06
CA LYS A 172 -56.85 20.58 12.50
C LYS A 172 -55.89 21.76 12.77
N GLU A 173 -54.92 22.00 11.91
CA GLU A 173 -53.99 23.13 11.99
C GLU A 173 -54.59 24.45 11.50
N GLY A 174 -55.78 24.40 10.94
CA GLY A 174 -56.53 25.61 10.54
C GLY A 174 -56.34 26.06 9.08
N PHE A 175 -55.65 25.26 8.24
CA PHE A 175 -55.54 25.54 6.83
C PHE A 175 -56.89 25.31 6.13
N THR A 176 -57.20 26.21 5.15
CA THR A 176 -58.49 26.18 4.48
C THR A 176 -58.45 25.76 3.03
N ARG A 177 -57.25 25.87 2.38
CA ARG A 177 -57.11 25.65 0.94
C ARG A 177 -55.80 24.88 0.65
N VAL A 178 -55.91 24.00 -0.33
CA VAL A 178 -54.78 23.27 -0.90
C VAL A 178 -54.82 23.35 -2.42
N ARG A 179 -53.66 23.19 -3.04
CA ARG A 179 -53.57 23.02 -4.50
C ARG A 179 -53.15 21.55 -4.75
N VAL A 180 -54.00 20.81 -5.45
CA VAL A 180 -53.73 19.40 -5.79
C VAL A 180 -53.56 19.30 -7.30
N ASN A 181 -52.43 18.85 -7.74
CA ASN A 181 -52.04 18.70 -9.15
C ASN A 181 -52.34 19.99 -9.96
N GLY A 182 -51.99 21.16 -9.38
CA GLY A 182 -52.19 22.49 -9.98
C GLY A 182 -53.61 23.06 -9.82
N LYS A 183 -54.58 22.33 -9.25
CA LYS A 183 -55.95 22.80 -9.02
C LYS A 183 -56.21 23.20 -7.58
N ASN A 184 -56.68 24.40 -7.34
CA ASN A 184 -57.04 24.87 -6.01
C ASN A 184 -58.31 24.16 -5.52
N MET A 185 -58.26 23.60 -4.33
CA MET A 185 -59.39 22.90 -3.66
C MET A 185 -59.58 23.40 -2.24
N SER A 186 -60.86 23.40 -1.78
CA SER A 186 -61.13 23.70 -0.37
C SER A 186 -60.96 22.46 0.51
N LEU A 187 -60.26 22.58 1.63
CA LEU A 187 -60.16 21.53 2.63
C LEU A 187 -61.48 21.25 3.35
N ASN A 188 -62.51 22.16 3.22
CA ASN A 188 -63.86 21.95 3.73
C ASN A 188 -64.67 20.94 2.90
N GLU A 189 -64.19 20.62 1.69
CA GLU A 189 -64.81 19.65 0.79
C GLU A 189 -64.09 18.31 0.95
N GLU A 190 -64.73 17.20 0.57
CA GLU A 190 -64.12 15.87 0.60
C GLU A 190 -63.21 15.69 -0.61
N ILE A 191 -61.86 15.67 -0.42
CA ILE A 191 -60.89 15.48 -1.45
C ILE A 191 -60.57 13.98 -1.54
N THR A 192 -60.89 13.36 -2.69
CA THR A 192 -60.67 11.94 -2.94
C THR A 192 -59.58 11.76 -3.98
N LEU A 193 -58.44 11.12 -3.60
CA LEU A 193 -57.30 10.83 -4.50
C LEU A 193 -57.19 9.32 -4.72
N GLU A 194 -56.72 8.95 -5.93
CA GLU A 194 -56.54 7.53 -6.28
C GLU A 194 -55.24 7.00 -5.72
N LYS A 195 -55.26 5.88 -4.98
CA LYS A 195 -54.14 5.28 -4.27
C LYS A 195 -52.90 4.99 -5.15
N ASN A 196 -53.08 4.78 -6.44
CA ASN A 196 -52.02 4.35 -7.36
C ASN A 196 -51.47 5.47 -8.26
N ILE A 197 -52.06 6.65 -8.20
CA ILE A 197 -51.63 7.84 -8.96
C ILE A 197 -50.61 8.64 -8.12
N LYS A 198 -49.66 9.27 -8.77
CA LYS A 198 -48.71 10.17 -8.13
C LYS A 198 -49.31 11.57 -8.07
N ASP A 199 -49.46 12.11 -6.88
CA ASP A 199 -50.06 13.42 -6.66
C ASP A 199 -49.02 14.44 -6.15
N ASN A 200 -49.27 15.73 -6.46
CA ASN A 200 -48.59 16.87 -5.87
C ASN A 200 -49.60 17.65 -5.05
N ILE A 201 -49.30 17.94 -3.79
CA ILE A 201 -50.16 18.66 -2.88
C ILE A 201 -49.38 19.81 -2.26
N ASP A 202 -49.82 21.04 -2.52
CA ASP A 202 -49.29 22.24 -1.93
C ASP A 202 -50.35 22.88 -1.02
N VAL A 203 -49.96 23.30 0.18
CA VAL A 203 -50.82 24.06 1.08
C VAL A 203 -50.72 25.52 0.70
N ILE A 204 -51.85 26.17 0.47
CA ILE A 204 -51.91 27.63 0.21
C ILE A 204 -51.81 28.34 1.55
N ILE A 205 -50.61 28.97 1.79
CA ILE A 205 -50.34 29.68 3.02
C ILE A 205 -50.97 31.04 3.00
N ASP A 206 -50.66 31.85 1.97
CA ASP A 206 -51.25 33.20 1.84
C ASP A 206 -51.29 33.64 0.36
N LYS A 207 -52.09 34.64 0.08
CA LYS A 207 -52.18 35.32 -1.22
C LYS A 207 -52.09 36.82 -1.01
N ILE A 208 -50.98 37.44 -1.40
CA ILE A 208 -50.57 38.79 -1.02
C ILE A 208 -50.25 39.59 -2.27
N THR A 209 -50.66 40.85 -2.34
CA THR A 209 -50.13 41.78 -3.33
C THR A 209 -48.87 42.41 -2.76
N VAL A 210 -47.76 42.30 -3.48
CA VAL A 210 -46.44 42.72 -3.00
C VAL A 210 -46.36 44.25 -2.92
N ASP A 211 -46.20 44.78 -1.71
CA ASP A 211 -45.94 46.17 -1.39
C ASP A 211 -44.91 46.26 -0.26
N ASP A 212 -44.25 47.41 -0.14
CA ASP A 212 -43.19 47.63 0.85
C ASP A 212 -43.72 47.46 2.29
N GLU A 213 -45.01 47.71 2.56
CA GLU A 213 -45.66 47.52 3.85
C GLU A 213 -45.92 46.02 4.20
N GLU A 214 -45.99 45.17 3.19
CA GLU A 214 -46.31 43.73 3.36
C GLU A 214 -45.10 42.85 3.60
N TYR A 215 -43.87 43.40 3.72
CA TYR A 215 -42.65 42.64 3.95
C TYR A 215 -42.75 41.63 5.10
N GLY A 216 -43.24 42.07 6.27
CA GLY A 216 -43.39 41.25 7.44
C GLY A 216 -44.35 40.08 7.26
N ARG A 217 -45.47 40.30 6.56
CA ARG A 217 -46.46 39.28 6.24
C ARG A 217 -45.94 38.25 5.25
N ILE A 218 -45.19 38.66 4.24
CA ILE A 218 -44.51 37.78 3.29
C ILE A 218 -43.47 36.94 4.01
N PHE A 219 -42.65 37.53 4.91
CA PHE A 219 -41.67 36.83 5.71
C PHE A 219 -42.30 35.73 6.56
N GLU A 220 -43.39 36.04 7.32
CA GLU A 220 -44.11 35.08 8.15
C GLU A 220 -44.76 33.95 7.33
N ALA A 221 -45.28 34.27 6.16
CA ALA A 221 -45.86 33.29 5.26
C ALA A 221 -44.81 32.33 4.67
N ILE A 222 -43.63 32.84 4.31
CA ILE A 222 -42.46 32.01 3.86
C ILE A 222 -41.97 31.17 5.02
N GLU A 223 -41.80 31.72 6.24
CA GLU A 223 -41.39 30.97 7.43
C GLU A 223 -42.37 29.83 7.76
N THR A 224 -43.68 30.09 7.66
CA THR A 224 -44.73 29.08 7.86
C THR A 224 -44.64 27.99 6.80
N SER A 225 -44.41 28.34 5.54
CA SER A 225 -44.25 27.39 4.45
C SER A 225 -43.02 26.50 4.66
N THR A 226 -41.85 27.08 4.97
CA THR A 226 -40.59 26.35 5.15
C THR A 226 -40.68 25.43 6.35
N LYS A 227 -41.31 25.82 7.47
CA LYS A 227 -41.55 24.96 8.62
C LYS A 227 -42.42 23.75 8.28
N LYS A 228 -43.48 23.94 7.41
CA LYS A 228 -44.43 22.88 7.06
C LYS A 228 -43.88 21.92 5.97
N ALA A 229 -43.14 22.43 4.99
CA ALA A 229 -42.63 21.67 3.87
C ALA A 229 -41.12 21.38 3.97
N ASP A 230 -40.60 21.21 5.17
CA ASP A 230 -39.19 20.81 5.42
C ASP A 230 -38.19 21.74 4.70
N GLY A 231 -38.36 23.06 4.86
CA GLY A 231 -37.48 24.10 4.30
C GLY A 231 -37.83 24.54 2.88
N LYS A 232 -38.98 24.17 2.33
CA LYS A 232 -39.35 24.46 0.94
C LYS A 232 -40.52 25.45 0.86
N VAL A 233 -40.51 26.29 -0.17
CA VAL A 233 -41.63 27.18 -0.50
C VAL A 233 -41.74 27.32 -2.02
N VAL A 234 -42.96 27.43 -2.53
CA VAL A 234 -43.26 27.75 -3.93
C VAL A 234 -44.00 29.05 -3.95
N ILE A 235 -43.52 30.00 -4.73
CA ILE A 235 -44.20 31.28 -4.96
C ILE A 235 -44.82 31.23 -6.36
N LEU A 236 -46.11 31.43 -6.43
CA LEU A 236 -46.84 31.54 -7.69
C LEU A 236 -47.06 33.01 -8.00
N VAL A 237 -46.51 33.49 -9.09
CA VAL A 237 -46.67 34.86 -9.60
C VAL A 237 -47.30 34.77 -10.98
N ASP A 238 -48.52 35.22 -11.12
CA ASP A 238 -49.35 35.02 -12.34
C ASP A 238 -49.45 33.49 -12.62
N ASP A 239 -48.83 32.98 -13.67
CA ASP A 239 -48.78 31.55 -14.01
C ASP A 239 -47.36 30.95 -13.85
N GLU A 240 -46.41 31.71 -13.29
CA GLU A 240 -45.03 31.30 -13.10
C GLU A 240 -44.82 30.77 -11.67
N GLU A 241 -44.28 29.55 -11.55
CA GLU A 241 -43.90 28.95 -10.26
C GLU A 241 -42.43 29.17 -9.98
N ILE A 242 -42.11 29.82 -8.85
CA ILE A 242 -40.75 30.03 -8.38
C ILE A 242 -40.55 29.17 -7.17
N PHE A 243 -39.69 28.14 -7.30
CA PHE A 243 -39.32 27.28 -6.20
C PHE A 243 -38.12 27.87 -5.44
N MET A 244 -38.23 27.92 -4.11
CA MET A 244 -37.16 28.37 -3.22
C MET A 244 -37.04 27.40 -2.04
N SER A 245 -35.88 27.29 -1.46
CA SER A 245 -35.64 26.35 -0.35
C SER A 245 -34.53 26.82 0.60
N GLU A 246 -34.76 26.68 1.91
CA GLU A 246 -33.70 26.82 2.93
C GLU A 246 -32.66 25.70 2.85
N LYS A 247 -33.06 24.55 2.31
CA LYS A 247 -32.17 23.39 2.08
C LYS A 247 -31.71 23.39 0.63
N TYR A 248 -30.58 22.80 0.39
CA TYR A 248 -30.08 22.55 -0.96
C TYR A 248 -31.04 21.63 -1.74
N ALA A 249 -31.94 22.18 -2.55
CA ALA A 249 -32.93 21.44 -3.31
C ALA A 249 -32.96 21.84 -4.80
N CYS A 250 -33.18 20.85 -5.67
CA CYS A 250 -33.29 21.09 -7.12
C CYS A 250 -34.69 21.64 -7.48
N GLU A 251 -34.73 22.72 -8.19
CA GLU A 251 -35.96 23.37 -8.65
C GLU A 251 -36.81 22.49 -9.59
N ILE A 252 -36.21 21.54 -10.29
CA ILE A 252 -36.88 20.69 -11.30
C ILE A 252 -37.43 19.39 -10.68
N CYS A 253 -36.70 18.73 -9.78
CA CYS A 253 -37.11 17.41 -9.28
C CYS A 253 -37.22 17.34 -7.76
N ASN A 254 -37.06 18.44 -7.05
CA ASN A 254 -37.06 18.53 -5.58
C ASN A 254 -36.03 17.62 -4.90
N TYR A 255 -35.02 17.14 -5.64
CA TYR A 255 -33.91 16.40 -5.06
C TYR A 255 -33.17 17.31 -4.08
N SER A 256 -33.12 16.93 -2.82
CA SER A 256 -32.44 17.68 -1.78
C SER A 256 -31.11 17.00 -1.39
N ILE A 257 -30.10 17.83 -1.13
CA ILE A 257 -28.81 17.41 -0.61
C ILE A 257 -28.77 17.77 0.87
N PRO A 258 -28.24 16.89 1.73
CA PRO A 258 -28.01 17.22 3.13
C PRO A 258 -27.11 18.44 3.29
N GLU A 259 -27.14 19.06 4.46
CA GLU A 259 -26.26 20.17 4.80
C GLU A 259 -24.80 19.81 4.49
N LEU A 260 -24.07 20.79 3.91
CA LEU A 260 -22.67 20.58 3.50
C LEU A 260 -21.74 20.59 4.70
N GLU A 261 -21.65 19.45 5.38
CA GLU A 261 -20.73 19.25 6.49
C GLU A 261 -19.51 18.43 6.04
N PRO A 262 -18.32 18.59 6.70
CA PRO A 262 -17.13 17.80 6.36
C PRO A 262 -17.36 16.27 6.45
N ARG A 263 -18.27 15.79 7.32
CA ARG A 263 -18.61 14.36 7.42
C ARG A 263 -19.27 13.79 6.17
N LEU A 264 -19.99 14.63 5.40
CA LEU A 264 -20.64 14.25 4.14
C LEU A 264 -19.61 13.78 3.10
N PHE A 265 -18.43 14.38 3.10
CA PHE A 265 -17.33 14.05 2.18
C PHE A 265 -16.43 12.92 2.65
N SER A 266 -16.78 12.24 3.75
CA SER A 266 -15.98 11.13 4.28
C SER A 266 -16.44 9.79 3.71
N PHE A 267 -15.54 9.09 3.01
CA PHE A 267 -15.81 7.72 2.59
C PHE A 267 -15.70 6.68 3.74
N ASN A 268 -15.27 7.11 4.93
CA ASN A 268 -15.25 6.29 6.15
C ASN A 268 -16.52 6.45 6.99
N ALA A 269 -17.36 7.43 6.66
CA ALA A 269 -18.63 7.69 7.36
C ALA A 269 -19.82 7.21 6.51
N PRO A 270 -20.85 6.60 7.09
CA PRO A 270 -22.01 6.08 6.35
C PRO A 270 -22.73 7.13 5.48
N TYR A 271 -22.70 8.39 5.92
CA TYR A 271 -23.37 9.53 5.25
C TYR A 271 -22.78 9.86 3.88
N GLY A 272 -21.47 9.67 3.67
CA GLY A 272 -20.80 10.00 2.42
C GLY A 272 -20.36 8.77 1.62
N ALA A 273 -20.18 7.64 2.29
CA ALA A 273 -19.66 6.42 1.69
C ALA A 273 -20.65 5.81 0.69
N CYS A 274 -20.14 5.25 -0.39
CA CYS A 274 -20.91 4.42 -1.29
C CYS A 274 -21.58 3.27 -0.51
N PRO A 275 -22.90 3.08 -0.57
CA PRO A 275 -23.62 2.08 0.21
C PRO A 275 -23.20 0.65 -0.16
N GLU A 276 -22.83 0.41 -1.42
CA GLU A 276 -22.49 -0.90 -1.96
C GLU A 276 -21.10 -1.39 -1.45
N CYS A 277 -20.05 -0.58 -1.58
CA CYS A 277 -18.71 -0.95 -1.13
C CYS A 277 -18.35 -0.38 0.25
N LYS A 278 -19.26 0.32 0.91
CA LYS A 278 -19.05 0.96 2.22
C LYS A 278 -17.77 1.80 2.28
N GLY A 279 -17.47 2.52 1.19
CA GLY A 279 -16.33 3.41 1.08
C GLY A 279 -15.01 2.75 0.69
N LEU A 280 -14.97 1.47 0.38
CA LEU A 280 -13.76 0.78 -0.06
C LEU A 280 -13.36 1.13 -1.50
N GLY A 281 -14.34 1.42 -2.36
CA GLY A 281 -14.12 1.68 -3.78
C GLY A 281 -14.03 0.41 -4.62
N THR A 282 -13.73 -0.71 -4.00
CA THR A 282 -13.53 -2.00 -4.63
C THR A 282 -14.39 -3.07 -3.96
N LYS A 283 -14.54 -4.19 -4.65
CA LYS A 283 -15.15 -5.42 -4.14
C LYS A 283 -14.25 -6.61 -4.47
N LEU A 284 -14.13 -7.51 -3.51
CA LEU A 284 -13.53 -8.81 -3.74
C LEU A 284 -14.58 -9.73 -4.35
N HIS A 285 -14.25 -10.37 -5.47
CA HIS A 285 -15.04 -11.44 -6.00
C HIS A 285 -14.21 -12.54 -6.65
N ILE A 286 -14.81 -13.73 -6.78
CA ILE A 286 -14.15 -14.90 -7.31
C ILE A 286 -13.87 -14.70 -8.82
N SER A 287 -12.61 -14.83 -9.22
CA SER A 287 -12.20 -14.73 -10.62
C SER A 287 -12.39 -16.05 -11.36
N LYS A 288 -13.04 -15.99 -12.52
CA LYS A 288 -13.16 -17.11 -13.45
C LYS A 288 -11.79 -17.69 -13.85
N ASP A 289 -10.83 -16.81 -14.15
CA ASP A 289 -9.51 -17.24 -14.62
C ASP A 289 -8.69 -17.92 -13.51
N LEU A 290 -8.88 -17.49 -12.25
CA LEU A 290 -8.26 -18.16 -11.11
C LEU A 290 -8.96 -19.48 -10.76
N LEU A 291 -10.26 -19.60 -11.01
CA LEU A 291 -11.00 -20.86 -10.84
C LEU A 291 -10.62 -21.88 -11.91
N ILE A 292 -10.41 -21.45 -13.16
CA ILE A 292 -10.12 -22.30 -14.31
C ILE A 292 -8.77 -21.90 -14.91
N PRO A 293 -7.66 -22.18 -14.23
CA PRO A 293 -6.33 -21.78 -14.69
C PRO A 293 -5.87 -22.57 -15.93
N ASN A 294 -6.37 -23.80 -16.12
CA ASN A 294 -6.07 -24.64 -17.26
C ASN A 294 -7.35 -25.03 -18.01
N LYS A 295 -7.57 -24.38 -19.17
CA LYS A 295 -8.73 -24.60 -20.01
C LYS A 295 -8.63 -25.87 -20.88
N ASP A 296 -7.46 -26.53 -20.91
CA ASP A 296 -7.27 -27.81 -21.63
C ASP A 296 -7.78 -29.00 -20.83
N LYS A 297 -8.07 -28.85 -19.55
CA LYS A 297 -8.70 -29.86 -18.71
C LYS A 297 -10.21 -29.83 -18.84
N SER A 298 -10.83 -30.99 -18.68
CA SER A 298 -12.27 -31.11 -18.52
C SER A 298 -12.72 -30.80 -17.10
N ILE A 299 -14.01 -30.56 -16.88
CA ILE A 299 -14.59 -30.31 -15.56
C ILE A 299 -14.34 -31.49 -14.62
N VAL A 300 -14.48 -32.72 -15.11
CA VAL A 300 -14.24 -33.97 -14.36
C VAL A 300 -12.76 -34.11 -13.96
N GLU A 301 -11.86 -33.73 -14.84
CA GLU A 301 -10.42 -33.73 -14.55
C GLU A 301 -9.98 -32.59 -13.59
N GLY A 302 -10.94 -31.83 -13.04
CA GLY A 302 -10.69 -30.77 -12.08
C GLY A 302 -10.25 -29.43 -12.69
N ALA A 303 -10.79 -29.09 -13.86
CA ALA A 303 -10.57 -27.75 -14.44
C ALA A 303 -10.98 -26.63 -13.48
N ILE A 304 -12.09 -26.83 -12.73
CA ILE A 304 -12.56 -25.90 -11.67
C ILE A 304 -11.83 -26.23 -10.37
N THR A 305 -10.69 -25.62 -10.13
CA THR A 305 -9.75 -26.01 -9.06
C THR A 305 -10.26 -25.80 -7.64
N ALA A 306 -11.32 -25.00 -7.44
CA ALA A 306 -11.94 -24.79 -6.12
C ALA A 306 -12.95 -25.88 -5.74
N LEU A 307 -13.29 -26.79 -6.66
CA LEU A 307 -14.23 -27.90 -6.41
C LEU A 307 -13.47 -29.23 -6.44
N SER A 308 -13.79 -30.10 -5.46
CA SER A 308 -13.39 -31.52 -5.54
C SER A 308 -14.51 -32.30 -6.22
N MET A 309 -14.24 -32.82 -7.39
CA MET A 309 -15.18 -33.68 -8.14
C MET A 309 -15.33 -35.07 -7.47
N ASP A 310 -14.49 -35.42 -6.49
CA ASP A 310 -14.67 -36.59 -5.62
C ASP A 310 -15.83 -36.40 -4.62
N SER A 311 -16.28 -35.17 -4.43
CA SER A 311 -17.46 -34.88 -3.60
C SER A 311 -18.73 -35.23 -4.37
N THR A 312 -19.47 -36.20 -3.88
CA THR A 312 -20.75 -36.63 -4.47
C THR A 312 -21.74 -35.45 -4.63
N THR A 313 -21.72 -34.51 -3.71
CA THR A 313 -22.61 -33.33 -3.77
C THR A 313 -22.27 -32.42 -4.95
N TYR A 314 -21.02 -32.00 -5.08
CA TYR A 314 -20.62 -31.13 -6.18
C TYR A 314 -20.72 -31.83 -7.54
N TYR A 315 -20.32 -33.09 -7.59
CA TYR A 315 -20.45 -33.90 -8.81
C TYR A 315 -21.90 -33.95 -9.28
N THR A 316 -22.84 -34.36 -8.42
CA THR A 316 -24.27 -34.43 -8.74
C THR A 316 -24.84 -33.10 -9.19
N GLN A 317 -24.45 -31.98 -8.54
CA GLN A 317 -24.90 -30.65 -8.94
C GLN A 317 -24.43 -30.28 -10.34
N ILE A 318 -23.13 -30.43 -10.60
CA ILE A 318 -22.54 -30.12 -11.91
C ILE A 318 -23.09 -31.04 -12.99
N GLU A 319 -23.18 -32.35 -12.74
CA GLU A 319 -23.74 -33.36 -13.68
C GLU A 319 -25.19 -33.00 -14.03
N THR A 320 -26.03 -32.65 -13.05
CA THR A 320 -27.43 -32.27 -13.30
C THR A 320 -27.52 -31.04 -14.22
N VAL A 321 -26.72 -30.01 -13.92
CA VAL A 321 -26.69 -28.78 -14.73
C VAL A 321 -26.17 -29.07 -16.13
N CYS A 322 -25.09 -29.84 -16.24
CA CYS A 322 -24.51 -30.23 -17.54
C CYS A 322 -25.49 -30.99 -18.41
N ASN A 323 -26.22 -31.97 -17.83
CA ASN A 323 -27.25 -32.75 -18.54
C ASN A 323 -28.43 -31.87 -18.97
N HIS A 324 -28.85 -30.90 -18.14
CA HIS A 324 -29.99 -30.02 -18.46
C HIS A 324 -29.69 -29.06 -19.62
N TYR A 325 -28.46 -28.51 -19.68
CA TYR A 325 -28.06 -27.53 -20.68
C TYR A 325 -27.24 -28.15 -21.84
N ASP A 326 -27.20 -29.47 -21.95
CA ASP A 326 -26.44 -30.18 -22.98
C ASP A 326 -24.97 -29.75 -23.04
N ILE A 327 -24.28 -29.85 -21.86
CA ILE A 327 -22.87 -29.55 -21.67
C ILE A 327 -22.10 -30.85 -21.47
N ASN A 328 -21.11 -31.13 -22.29
CA ASN A 328 -20.26 -32.29 -22.08
C ASN A 328 -19.19 -32.00 -21.03
N MET A 329 -19.34 -32.54 -19.81
CA MET A 329 -18.41 -32.32 -18.70
C MET A 329 -17.05 -33.03 -18.82
N TYR A 330 -16.92 -33.93 -19.81
CA TYR A 330 -15.70 -34.71 -20.10
C TYR A 330 -14.81 -34.08 -21.16
N GLU A 331 -15.25 -33.05 -21.85
CA GLU A 331 -14.44 -32.34 -22.83
C GLU A 331 -13.68 -31.12 -22.17
N PRO A 332 -12.55 -30.69 -22.76
CA PRO A 332 -11.82 -29.54 -22.35
C PRO A 332 -12.69 -28.29 -22.25
N VAL A 333 -12.55 -27.52 -21.14
CA VAL A 333 -13.37 -26.32 -20.92
C VAL A 333 -13.25 -25.29 -22.05
N LYS A 334 -12.12 -25.26 -22.78
CA LYS A 334 -11.95 -24.39 -23.95
C LYS A 334 -12.97 -24.62 -25.07
N ASN A 335 -13.54 -25.83 -25.15
CA ASN A 335 -14.53 -26.20 -26.14
C ASN A 335 -15.96 -25.86 -25.72
N ILE A 336 -16.17 -25.58 -24.43
CA ILE A 336 -17.48 -25.20 -23.90
C ILE A 336 -17.71 -23.72 -24.20
N SER A 337 -18.86 -23.38 -24.80
CA SER A 337 -19.19 -21.99 -25.08
C SER A 337 -19.30 -21.15 -23.83
N GLU A 338 -18.96 -19.86 -23.92
CA GLU A 338 -19.05 -18.91 -22.78
C GLU A 338 -20.48 -18.83 -22.18
N GLU A 339 -21.50 -18.98 -23.00
CA GLU A 339 -22.90 -19.00 -22.54
C GLU A 339 -23.21 -20.23 -21.69
N LYS A 340 -22.82 -21.42 -22.17
CA LYS A 340 -23.00 -22.66 -21.43
C LYS A 340 -22.19 -22.67 -20.11
N LEU A 341 -20.97 -22.17 -20.16
CA LEU A 341 -20.12 -22.08 -18.96
C LEU A 341 -20.69 -21.13 -17.89
N LYS A 342 -21.47 -20.11 -18.26
CA LYS A 342 -22.16 -19.22 -17.32
C LYS A 342 -23.14 -19.98 -16.43
N TYR A 343 -23.87 -20.97 -16.94
CA TYR A 343 -24.80 -21.75 -16.11
C TYR A 343 -24.07 -22.51 -15.00
N ILE A 344 -22.88 -23.01 -15.27
CA ILE A 344 -22.07 -23.70 -14.26
C ILE A 344 -21.50 -22.70 -13.24
N LEU A 345 -20.95 -21.58 -13.72
CA LEU A 345 -20.25 -20.64 -12.87
C LEU A 345 -21.16 -19.72 -12.08
N TYR A 346 -22.24 -19.24 -12.67
CA TYR A 346 -23.12 -18.22 -12.07
C TYR A 346 -24.53 -18.72 -11.72
N GLY A 347 -24.84 -19.98 -12.10
CA GLY A 347 -26.10 -20.60 -11.76
C GLY A 347 -27.24 -20.34 -12.75
N THR A 348 -28.42 -20.82 -12.38
CA THR A 348 -29.66 -20.68 -13.16
C THR A 348 -30.85 -20.39 -12.23
N ASN A 349 -31.83 -19.67 -12.76
CA ASN A 349 -33.10 -19.42 -12.05
C ASN A 349 -34.13 -20.54 -12.26
N GLU A 350 -33.83 -21.53 -13.12
CA GLU A 350 -34.69 -22.67 -13.36
C GLU A 350 -34.65 -23.66 -12.21
N LEU A 351 -35.80 -24.30 -11.94
CA LEU A 351 -35.91 -25.35 -10.93
C LEU A 351 -35.40 -26.66 -11.51
N LEU A 352 -34.26 -27.12 -11.00
CA LEU A 352 -33.65 -28.40 -11.38
C LEU A 352 -33.91 -29.44 -10.29
N GLU A 353 -34.00 -30.73 -10.71
CA GLU A 353 -34.17 -31.85 -9.82
C GLU A 353 -32.84 -32.54 -9.56
N PHE A 354 -32.32 -32.42 -8.33
CA PHE A 354 -31.04 -32.98 -7.91
C PHE A 354 -31.26 -34.30 -7.18
N ASN A 355 -30.63 -35.37 -7.70
CA ASN A 355 -30.73 -36.73 -7.14
C ASN A 355 -29.44 -37.09 -6.41
N TYR A 356 -29.33 -36.68 -5.12
CA TYR A 356 -28.16 -36.96 -4.32
C TYR A 356 -28.14 -38.43 -3.84
N LYS A 357 -27.06 -39.14 -4.17
CA LYS A 357 -26.79 -40.49 -3.65
C LYS A 357 -25.75 -40.45 -2.54
N SER A 358 -26.13 -40.89 -1.35
CA SER A 358 -25.17 -41.03 -0.24
C SER A 358 -24.28 -42.24 -0.44
N LYS A 359 -23.05 -42.23 0.12
CA LYS A 359 -22.15 -43.40 0.14
C LYS A 359 -22.81 -44.67 0.72
N ASN A 360 -23.86 -44.54 1.53
CA ASN A 360 -24.63 -45.63 2.14
C ASN A 360 -25.85 -46.02 1.32
N GLY A 361 -25.96 -45.59 0.06
CA GLY A 361 -27.07 -45.99 -0.84
C GLY A 361 -28.37 -45.21 -0.70
N ASN A 362 -28.51 -44.31 0.25
CA ASN A 362 -29.73 -43.51 0.39
C ASN A 362 -29.77 -42.42 -0.70
N THR A 363 -30.90 -42.32 -1.40
CA THR A 363 -31.17 -41.29 -2.42
C THR A 363 -32.07 -40.21 -1.81
N ARG A 364 -31.70 -38.95 -2.07
CA ARG A 364 -32.49 -37.77 -1.72
C ARG A 364 -32.72 -36.93 -2.95
N ASN A 365 -33.98 -36.73 -3.32
CA ASN A 365 -34.39 -35.87 -4.43
C ASN A 365 -34.78 -34.49 -3.87
N THR A 366 -34.24 -33.44 -4.50
CA THR A 366 -34.52 -32.05 -4.10
C THR A 366 -34.70 -31.22 -5.36
N LYS A 367 -35.83 -30.46 -5.43
CA LYS A 367 -36.03 -29.47 -6.48
C LYS A 367 -35.59 -28.11 -5.98
N SER A 368 -34.61 -27.49 -6.62
CA SER A 368 -34.10 -26.17 -6.28
C SER A 368 -33.45 -25.50 -7.49
N THR A 369 -33.25 -24.20 -7.40
CA THR A 369 -32.39 -23.47 -8.34
C THR A 369 -30.93 -23.80 -8.06
N TYR A 370 -30.11 -23.75 -9.09
CA TYR A 370 -28.66 -23.91 -8.93
C TYR A 370 -27.99 -22.54 -8.77
N GLU A 371 -27.37 -22.33 -7.62
CA GLU A 371 -26.76 -21.04 -7.27
C GLU A 371 -25.53 -20.69 -8.15
N GLY A 372 -24.81 -21.69 -8.66
CA GLY A 372 -23.54 -21.54 -9.38
C GLY A 372 -22.32 -21.64 -8.46
N VAL A 373 -21.18 -21.94 -9.08
CA VAL A 373 -19.91 -22.10 -8.34
C VAL A 373 -19.46 -20.80 -7.70
N ILE A 374 -19.44 -19.71 -8.45
CA ILE A 374 -18.95 -18.39 -7.97
C ILE A 374 -19.79 -17.87 -6.81
N PRO A 375 -21.11 -17.72 -6.92
CA PRO A 375 -21.93 -17.26 -5.81
C PRO A 375 -21.83 -18.15 -4.56
N THR A 376 -21.77 -19.48 -4.76
CA THR A 376 -21.60 -20.44 -3.65
C THR A 376 -20.30 -20.20 -2.88
N LEU A 377 -19.18 -19.98 -3.59
CA LEU A 377 -17.88 -19.73 -2.97
C LEU A 377 -17.82 -18.35 -2.31
N GLU A 378 -18.43 -17.31 -2.91
CA GLU A 378 -18.53 -15.97 -2.35
C GLU A 378 -19.37 -15.96 -1.07
N ARG A 379 -20.52 -16.62 -1.05
CA ARG A 379 -21.33 -16.80 0.15
C ARG A 379 -20.54 -17.53 1.23
N ARG A 380 -19.87 -18.62 0.89
CA ARG A 380 -19.02 -19.38 1.82
C ARG A 380 -17.88 -18.55 2.40
N TYR A 381 -17.29 -17.63 1.64
CA TYR A 381 -16.26 -16.70 2.12
C TYR A 381 -16.80 -15.78 3.21
N ILE A 382 -18.05 -15.31 3.06
CA ILE A 382 -18.71 -14.43 4.04
C ILE A 382 -19.11 -15.19 5.30
N GLU A 383 -19.70 -16.39 5.14
CA GLU A 383 -20.30 -17.16 6.24
C GLU A 383 -19.28 -17.96 7.07
N THR A 384 -18.10 -18.28 6.50
CA THR A 384 -17.13 -19.14 7.18
C THR A 384 -16.51 -18.45 8.39
N LYS A 385 -16.44 -19.20 9.50
CA LYS A 385 -15.70 -18.82 10.72
C LYS A 385 -14.25 -19.34 10.72
N SER A 386 -13.89 -20.20 9.76
CA SER A 386 -12.55 -20.78 9.64
C SER A 386 -11.62 -19.83 8.89
N GLY A 387 -10.56 -19.37 9.56
CA GLY A 387 -9.51 -18.54 8.93
C GLY A 387 -8.85 -19.25 7.74
N TRP A 388 -8.55 -20.54 7.86
CA TRP A 388 -7.96 -21.33 6.79
C TRP A 388 -8.83 -21.41 5.53
N ILE A 389 -10.15 -21.61 5.67
CA ILE A 389 -11.07 -21.62 4.52
C ILE A 389 -11.15 -20.25 3.89
N ARG A 390 -11.16 -19.19 4.71
CA ARG A 390 -11.19 -17.80 4.21
C ARG A 390 -9.92 -17.48 3.43
N ASP A 391 -8.75 -17.81 3.93
CA ASP A 391 -7.46 -17.61 3.25
C ASP A 391 -7.38 -18.42 1.95
N TRP A 392 -7.89 -19.66 1.97
CA TRP A 392 -7.93 -20.49 0.78
C TRP A 392 -8.85 -19.92 -0.30
N LEU A 393 -10.06 -19.46 0.05
CA LEU A 393 -11.00 -18.82 -0.88
C LEU A 393 -10.45 -17.49 -1.40
N GLN A 394 -9.76 -16.73 -0.57
CA GLN A 394 -9.13 -15.47 -0.95
C GLN A 394 -8.09 -15.67 -2.07
N GLY A 395 -7.45 -16.84 -2.15
CA GLY A 395 -6.57 -17.20 -3.27
C GLY A 395 -7.26 -17.32 -4.64
N TYR A 396 -8.58 -17.31 -4.71
CA TYR A 396 -9.37 -17.28 -5.94
C TYR A 396 -10.04 -15.92 -6.18
N MET A 397 -9.86 -14.97 -5.27
CA MET A 397 -10.49 -13.66 -5.36
C MET A 397 -9.58 -12.64 -6.01
N VAL A 398 -10.20 -11.76 -6.78
CA VAL A 398 -9.58 -10.54 -7.31
C VAL A 398 -10.36 -9.35 -6.80
N GLU A 399 -9.64 -8.26 -6.62
CA GLU A 399 -10.22 -6.99 -6.26
C GLU A 399 -10.60 -6.25 -7.54
N THR A 400 -11.87 -5.92 -7.69
CA THR A 400 -12.39 -5.17 -8.83
C THR A 400 -13.06 -3.89 -8.36
N GLU A 401 -13.16 -2.92 -9.25
CA GLU A 401 -13.88 -1.68 -8.96
C GLU A 401 -15.34 -1.94 -8.60
N CYS A 402 -15.83 -1.21 -7.61
CA CYS A 402 -17.23 -1.27 -7.21
C CYS A 402 -18.14 -0.87 -8.39
N PRO A 403 -19.13 -1.69 -8.78
CA PRO A 403 -19.98 -1.41 -9.94
C PRO A 403 -20.81 -0.14 -9.79
N VAL A 404 -21.14 0.26 -8.56
CA VAL A 404 -21.97 1.45 -8.26
C VAL A 404 -21.15 2.73 -8.30
N CYS A 405 -20.05 2.82 -7.53
CA CYS A 405 -19.24 4.03 -7.45
C CYS A 405 -18.04 4.05 -8.41
N LYS A 406 -17.76 2.96 -9.11
CA LYS A 406 -16.64 2.84 -10.07
C LYS A 406 -15.32 3.36 -9.48
N GLY A 407 -14.95 2.83 -8.32
CA GLY A 407 -13.73 3.21 -7.60
C GLY A 407 -13.81 4.50 -6.78
N LYS A 408 -14.83 5.34 -6.97
CA LYS A 408 -14.90 6.69 -6.38
C LYS A 408 -15.21 6.74 -4.88
N ARG A 409 -15.55 5.62 -4.24
CA ARG A 409 -15.76 5.43 -2.79
C ARG A 409 -16.96 6.19 -2.19
N LEU A 410 -17.45 7.25 -2.81
CA LEU A 410 -18.48 8.17 -2.33
C LEU A 410 -19.82 7.96 -3.04
N GLN A 411 -20.88 8.47 -2.44
CA GLN A 411 -22.22 8.49 -3.02
C GLN A 411 -22.30 9.49 -4.18
N LYS A 412 -23.27 9.28 -5.09
CA LYS A 412 -23.51 10.17 -6.23
C LYS A 412 -23.84 11.62 -5.81
N SER A 413 -24.57 11.78 -4.72
CA SER A 413 -24.91 13.10 -4.15
C SER A 413 -23.65 13.90 -3.79
N VAL A 414 -22.69 13.27 -3.14
CA VAL A 414 -21.42 13.90 -2.76
C VAL A 414 -20.55 14.23 -3.98
N LEU A 415 -20.54 13.33 -4.96
CA LEU A 415 -19.80 13.51 -6.22
C LEU A 415 -20.43 14.58 -7.14
N SER A 416 -21.62 15.07 -6.81
CA SER A 416 -22.29 16.17 -7.52
C SER A 416 -21.98 17.55 -6.93
N ILE A 417 -21.04 17.65 -5.99
CA ILE A 417 -20.59 18.91 -5.39
C ILE A 417 -19.25 19.30 -6.01
N TYR A 418 -19.14 20.51 -6.54
CA TYR A 418 -18.01 20.95 -7.35
C TYR A 418 -17.38 22.24 -6.81
N ILE A 419 -16.05 22.34 -6.99
CA ILE A 419 -15.28 23.57 -6.89
C ILE A 419 -14.54 23.74 -8.22
N ASN A 420 -14.75 24.86 -8.92
CA ASN A 420 -14.19 25.10 -10.25
C ASN A 420 -14.34 23.90 -11.21
N GLY A 421 -15.54 23.26 -11.24
CA GLY A 421 -15.85 22.15 -12.13
C GLY A 421 -15.23 20.79 -11.76
N LYS A 422 -14.62 20.66 -10.58
CA LYS A 422 -14.06 19.41 -10.06
C LYS A 422 -14.73 19.02 -8.75
N ASN A 423 -15.13 17.76 -8.62
CA ASN A 423 -15.58 17.21 -7.35
C ASN A 423 -14.40 16.74 -6.50
N ILE A 424 -14.65 16.34 -5.27
CA ILE A 424 -13.60 15.93 -4.33
C ILE A 424 -12.81 14.71 -4.84
N PHE A 425 -13.46 13.75 -5.51
CA PHE A 425 -12.77 12.60 -6.08
C PHE A 425 -11.89 13.02 -7.25
N ASP A 426 -12.41 13.85 -8.17
CA ASP A 426 -11.63 14.33 -9.32
C ASP A 426 -10.36 15.06 -8.87
N MET A 427 -10.44 15.85 -7.78
CA MET A 427 -9.25 16.50 -7.19
C MET A 427 -8.28 15.49 -6.58
N THR A 428 -8.80 14.52 -5.82
CA THR A 428 -7.93 13.55 -5.14
C THR A 428 -7.32 12.50 -6.09
N ASP A 429 -7.93 12.31 -7.26
CA ASP A 429 -7.43 11.41 -8.31
C ASP A 429 -6.40 12.08 -9.24
N MET A 430 -6.25 13.40 -9.17
CA MET A 430 -5.13 14.08 -9.81
C MET A 430 -3.80 13.66 -9.18
N SER A 431 -2.72 13.72 -9.98
CA SER A 431 -1.38 13.63 -9.40
C SER A 431 -1.15 14.80 -8.43
N ILE A 432 -0.31 14.60 -7.40
CA ILE A 432 0.03 15.65 -6.43
C ILE A 432 0.54 16.92 -7.14
N GLY A 433 1.34 16.75 -8.21
CA GLY A 433 1.83 17.88 -9.01
C GLY A 433 0.72 18.64 -9.74
N ASP A 434 -0.22 17.91 -10.37
CA ASP A 434 -1.35 18.51 -11.07
C ASP A 434 -2.34 19.16 -10.09
N LEU A 435 -2.61 18.51 -8.95
CA LEU A 435 -3.46 19.05 -7.90
C LEU A 435 -2.88 20.35 -7.31
N LEU A 436 -1.57 20.38 -7.06
CA LEU A 436 -0.90 21.59 -6.58
C LEU A 436 -1.04 22.74 -7.58
N ALA A 437 -0.81 22.46 -8.87
CA ALA A 437 -0.99 23.44 -9.94
C ALA A 437 -2.43 23.92 -10.06
N PHE A 438 -3.40 23.03 -9.90
CA PHE A 438 -4.82 23.33 -9.94
C PHE A 438 -5.25 24.21 -8.77
N VAL A 439 -4.88 23.83 -7.52
CA VAL A 439 -5.25 24.58 -6.31
C VAL A 439 -4.66 25.99 -6.31
N LYS A 440 -3.43 26.18 -6.80
CA LYS A 440 -2.80 27.52 -6.94
C LYS A 440 -3.51 28.41 -7.97
N LYS A 441 -4.26 27.82 -8.91
CA LYS A 441 -4.98 28.55 -10.00
C LYS A 441 -6.48 28.62 -9.78
N LEU A 442 -7.00 28.26 -8.61
CA LEU A 442 -8.42 28.34 -8.30
C LEU A 442 -8.97 29.75 -8.52
N LYS A 443 -10.07 29.85 -9.26
CA LYS A 443 -10.80 31.10 -9.46
C LYS A 443 -11.89 31.19 -8.39
N LEU A 444 -11.67 32.02 -7.41
CA LEU A 444 -12.57 32.24 -6.28
C LEU A 444 -13.01 33.70 -6.24
N ASN A 445 -14.24 33.94 -5.83
CA ASN A 445 -14.73 35.28 -5.55
C ASN A 445 -14.09 35.81 -4.21
N ASN A 446 -14.38 37.04 -3.83
CA ASN A 446 -13.73 37.66 -2.64
C ASN A 446 -14.14 36.96 -1.34
N GLU A 447 -15.40 36.59 -1.20
CA GLU A 447 -15.93 35.89 -0.04
C GLU A 447 -15.35 34.46 0.07
N GLU A 448 -15.37 33.69 -1.03
CA GLU A 448 -14.76 32.35 -1.09
C GLU A 448 -13.27 32.37 -0.75
N LYS A 449 -12.53 33.41 -1.19
CA LYS A 449 -11.11 33.61 -0.85
C LYS A 449 -10.91 33.80 0.64
N GLU A 450 -11.72 34.64 1.27
CA GLU A 450 -11.62 34.92 2.69
C GLU A 450 -11.91 33.67 3.52
N ILE A 451 -12.98 32.94 3.19
CA ILE A 451 -13.38 31.68 3.84
C ILE A 451 -12.31 30.60 3.68
N SER A 452 -11.72 30.45 2.49
CA SER A 452 -10.85 29.33 2.15
C SER A 452 -9.35 29.59 2.38
N ASN A 453 -8.92 30.83 2.65
CA ASN A 453 -7.52 31.23 2.68
C ASN A 453 -6.66 30.33 3.59
N LEU A 454 -7.07 30.11 4.83
CA LEU A 454 -6.31 29.29 5.79
C LEU A 454 -6.28 27.79 5.35
N ILE A 455 -7.40 27.29 4.83
CA ILE A 455 -7.53 25.91 4.37
C ILE A 455 -6.62 25.67 3.16
N LEU A 456 -6.66 26.57 2.18
CA LEU A 456 -5.84 26.49 0.97
C LEU A 456 -4.35 26.59 1.27
N LYS A 457 -3.94 27.44 2.24
CA LYS A 457 -2.56 27.56 2.68
C LYS A 457 -2.03 26.22 3.22
N GLU A 458 -2.83 25.51 4.03
CA GLU A 458 -2.45 24.20 4.56
C GLU A 458 -2.39 23.13 3.47
N ILE A 459 -3.38 23.11 2.56
CA ILE A 459 -3.38 22.18 1.42
C ILE A 459 -2.15 22.39 0.55
N ILE A 460 -1.87 23.63 0.15
CA ILE A 460 -0.73 23.98 -0.71
C ILE A 460 0.58 23.59 -0.03
N SER A 461 0.78 23.96 1.25
CA SER A 461 1.99 23.64 2.00
C SER A 461 2.25 22.13 2.02
N ARG A 462 1.25 21.32 2.35
CA ARG A 462 1.39 19.85 2.39
C ARG A 462 1.63 19.23 1.00
N LEU A 463 0.97 19.75 -0.04
CA LEU A 463 1.21 19.31 -1.42
C LEU A 463 2.62 19.68 -1.90
N GLU A 464 3.14 20.86 -1.55
CA GLU A 464 4.51 21.28 -1.85
C GLU A 464 5.53 20.36 -1.19
N PHE A 465 5.35 19.98 0.07
CA PHE A 465 6.23 19.03 0.73
C PHE A 465 6.24 17.66 0.04
N LEU A 466 5.07 17.12 -0.32
CA LEU A 466 4.99 15.85 -1.04
C LEU A 466 5.67 15.95 -2.43
N ASN A 467 5.52 17.08 -3.09
CA ASN A 467 6.20 17.34 -4.37
C ASN A 467 7.72 17.41 -4.20
N ASN A 468 8.21 18.08 -3.14
CA ASN A 468 9.63 18.25 -2.86
C ASN A 468 10.33 16.94 -2.48
N VAL A 469 9.64 16.00 -1.81
CA VAL A 469 10.20 14.66 -1.53
C VAL A 469 10.08 13.67 -2.70
N GLY A 470 9.77 14.16 -3.93
CA GLY A 470 9.74 13.35 -5.14
C GLY A 470 8.48 12.50 -5.31
N LEU A 471 7.35 12.87 -4.68
CA LEU A 471 6.08 12.13 -4.77
C LEU A 471 5.03 12.81 -5.65
N SER A 472 5.46 13.70 -6.56
CA SER A 472 4.56 14.46 -7.46
C SER A 472 3.64 13.60 -8.31
N TYR A 473 4.04 12.37 -8.61
CA TYR A 473 3.30 11.42 -9.44
C TYR A 473 2.19 10.66 -8.74
N LEU A 474 2.19 10.60 -7.39
CA LEU A 474 1.18 9.91 -6.61
C LEU A 474 -0.16 10.65 -6.69
N THR A 475 -1.26 9.90 -6.51
CA THR A 475 -2.60 10.46 -6.31
C THR A 475 -3.01 10.32 -4.84
N LEU A 476 -3.84 11.23 -4.35
CA LEU A 476 -4.34 11.17 -2.97
C LEU A 476 -5.31 9.99 -2.75
N THR A 477 -5.92 9.46 -3.82
CA THR A 477 -6.80 8.28 -3.80
C THR A 477 -6.06 6.97 -3.61
N ARG A 478 -4.74 6.94 -3.90
CA ARG A 478 -3.94 5.72 -3.85
C ARG A 478 -3.96 5.09 -2.46
N SER A 479 -4.28 3.79 -2.41
CA SER A 479 -4.33 3.04 -1.14
C SER A 479 -2.93 2.92 -0.52
N ALA A 480 -2.85 3.12 0.80
CA ALA A 480 -1.62 3.01 1.57
C ALA A 480 -0.95 1.62 1.46
N GLY A 481 -1.74 0.57 1.34
CA GLY A 481 -1.25 -0.81 1.19
C GLY A 481 -0.55 -1.10 -0.13
N THR A 482 -0.69 -0.20 -1.14
CA THR A 482 -0.04 -0.34 -2.46
C THR A 482 1.25 0.47 -2.57
N LEU A 483 1.62 1.21 -1.54
CA LEU A 483 2.84 2.02 -1.52
C LEU A 483 4.06 1.13 -1.31
N SER A 484 5.15 1.45 -1.99
CA SER A 484 6.46 0.91 -1.66
C SER A 484 6.93 1.41 -0.28
N GLY A 485 7.88 0.71 0.34
CA GLY A 485 8.46 1.13 1.62
C GLY A 485 8.99 2.56 1.58
N GLY A 486 9.73 2.92 0.54
CA GLY A 486 10.27 4.27 0.34
C GLY A 486 9.18 5.32 0.10
N GLU A 487 8.11 5.03 -0.66
CA GLU A 487 6.98 5.95 -0.84
C GLU A 487 6.29 6.23 0.50
N ALA A 488 6.01 5.19 1.29
CA ALA A 488 5.36 5.34 2.60
C ALA A 488 6.23 6.16 3.58
N GLN A 489 7.54 5.93 3.58
CA GLN A 489 8.49 6.67 4.40
C GLN A 489 8.54 8.16 4.02
N ARG A 490 8.63 8.47 2.72
CA ARG A 490 8.62 9.86 2.24
C ARG A 490 7.30 10.59 2.51
N ILE A 491 6.16 9.89 2.48
CA ILE A 491 4.89 10.48 2.91
C ILE A 491 4.96 10.87 4.38
N ARG A 492 5.49 10.02 5.26
CA ARG A 492 5.67 10.36 6.68
C ARG A 492 6.65 11.52 6.86
N LEU A 493 7.76 11.51 6.13
CA LEU A 493 8.73 12.61 6.14
C LEU A 493 8.05 13.92 5.75
N ALA A 494 7.30 13.96 4.64
CA ALA A 494 6.57 15.13 4.20
C ALA A 494 5.55 15.63 5.25
N THR A 495 4.86 14.70 5.92
CA THR A 495 3.91 15.04 7.01
C THR A 495 4.62 15.67 8.19
N GLN A 496 5.80 15.17 8.58
CA GLN A 496 6.60 15.73 9.68
C GLN A 496 7.19 17.11 9.33
N ILE A 497 7.70 17.28 8.12
CA ILE A 497 8.15 18.59 7.63
C ILE A 497 6.99 19.60 7.65
N GLY A 498 5.81 19.16 7.22
CA GLY A 498 4.60 19.99 7.23
C GLY A 498 4.18 20.48 8.61
N SER A 499 4.53 19.76 9.68
CA SER A 499 4.25 20.18 11.07
C SER A 499 5.07 21.40 11.54
N LYS A 500 6.17 21.73 10.82
CA LYS A 500 7.12 22.83 11.14
C LYS A 500 7.61 22.82 12.58
N LEU A 501 7.74 21.63 13.18
CA LEU A 501 8.31 21.48 14.52
C LEU A 501 9.78 21.93 14.51
N SER A 502 10.22 22.57 15.56
CA SER A 502 11.61 23.01 15.77
C SER A 502 12.15 22.46 17.09
N GLY A 503 13.50 22.29 17.17
CA GLY A 503 14.16 21.77 18.36
C GLY A 503 13.99 20.26 18.57
N VAL A 504 13.60 19.52 17.54
CA VAL A 504 13.36 18.06 17.56
C VAL A 504 14.59 17.34 16.98
N LEU A 505 14.84 16.13 17.49
CA LEU A 505 15.80 15.18 16.90
C LEU A 505 15.04 14.21 15.98
N TYR A 506 15.27 14.29 14.68
CA TYR A 506 14.75 13.33 13.72
C TYR A 506 15.78 12.25 13.44
N VAL A 507 15.35 10.99 13.50
CA VAL A 507 16.16 9.83 13.13
C VAL A 507 15.51 9.12 11.94
N LEU A 508 16.21 9.09 10.81
CA LEU A 508 15.70 8.57 9.54
C LEU A 508 16.50 7.35 9.09
N ASP A 509 15.79 6.34 8.56
CA ASP A 509 16.38 5.09 8.04
C ASP A 509 16.32 5.09 6.52
N GLU A 510 17.45 5.31 5.85
CA GLU A 510 17.64 5.25 4.40
C GLU A 510 16.55 5.98 3.58
N PRO A 511 16.31 7.27 3.78
CA PRO A 511 15.23 7.99 3.11
C PRO A 511 15.40 8.11 1.58
N SER A 512 16.59 7.88 1.03
CA SER A 512 16.90 7.90 -0.41
C SER A 512 16.46 6.63 -1.15
N ILE A 513 15.98 5.60 -0.43
CA ILE A 513 15.61 4.31 -1.02
C ILE A 513 14.61 4.44 -2.18
N GLY A 514 14.93 3.74 -3.30
CA GLY A 514 14.07 3.70 -4.49
C GLY A 514 13.95 5.05 -5.21
N LEU A 515 14.80 6.02 -4.88
CA LEU A 515 14.87 7.29 -5.59
C LEU A 515 15.84 7.23 -6.76
N HIS A 516 15.40 7.83 -7.86
CA HIS A 516 16.32 8.22 -8.91
C HIS A 516 17.16 9.44 -8.47
N GLN A 517 18.39 9.59 -8.98
CA GLN A 517 19.29 10.67 -8.58
C GLN A 517 18.66 12.09 -8.68
N LYS A 518 17.82 12.31 -9.69
CA LYS A 518 17.05 13.57 -9.83
C LYS A 518 16.16 13.86 -8.62
N ASP A 519 15.53 12.82 -8.05
CA ASP A 519 14.61 12.98 -6.92
C ASP A 519 15.38 13.05 -5.59
N ASN A 520 16.56 12.42 -5.54
CA ASN A 520 17.44 12.45 -4.36
C ASN A 520 17.94 13.87 -4.04
N GLU A 521 18.27 14.66 -5.05
CA GLU A 521 18.68 16.06 -4.87
C GLU A 521 17.57 16.88 -4.16
N ARG A 522 16.31 16.65 -4.52
CA ARG A 522 15.16 17.31 -3.88
C ARG A 522 14.99 16.86 -2.42
N LEU A 523 15.18 15.56 -2.15
CA LEU A 523 15.14 15.04 -0.79
C LEU A 523 16.23 15.69 0.08
N ILE A 524 17.47 15.75 -0.40
CA ILE A 524 18.58 16.39 0.32
C ILE A 524 18.25 17.84 0.66
N ASN A 525 17.68 18.60 -0.27
CA ASN A 525 17.26 19.98 -0.03
C ASN A 525 16.18 20.05 1.07
N SER A 526 15.20 19.14 1.06
CA SER A 526 14.17 19.08 2.10
C SER A 526 14.74 18.74 3.48
N LEU A 527 15.73 17.85 3.56
CA LEU A 527 16.44 17.57 4.82
C LEU A 527 17.22 18.78 5.32
N LYS A 528 17.84 19.54 4.42
CA LYS A 528 18.51 20.82 4.79
C LYS A 528 17.51 21.86 5.27
N GLU A 529 16.36 22.00 4.64
CA GLU A 529 15.27 22.87 5.12
C GLU A 529 14.82 22.49 6.54
N MET A 530 14.65 21.18 6.84
CA MET A 530 14.33 20.71 8.20
C MET A 530 15.42 21.10 9.20
N ARG A 531 16.69 20.92 8.86
CA ARG A 531 17.82 21.35 9.69
C ARG A 531 17.76 22.85 9.97
N ASP A 532 17.54 23.65 8.94
CA ASP A 532 17.55 25.12 9.00
C ASP A 532 16.38 25.68 9.84
N LEU A 533 15.34 24.88 10.09
CA LEU A 533 14.29 25.18 11.08
C LEU A 533 14.76 24.97 12.54
N GLY A 534 16.03 24.64 12.79
CA GLY A 534 16.59 24.40 14.11
C GLY A 534 16.43 22.98 14.63
N ASN A 535 16.30 22.00 13.75
CA ASN A 535 16.23 20.59 14.10
C ASN A 535 17.58 19.88 13.95
N SER A 536 17.79 18.83 14.74
CA SER A 536 18.90 17.90 14.56
C SER A 536 18.43 16.70 13.76
N LEU A 537 19.16 16.33 12.71
CA LEU A 537 18.83 15.19 11.88
C LEU A 537 19.94 14.14 11.94
N ILE A 538 19.59 12.91 12.28
CA ILE A 538 20.46 11.74 12.17
C ILE A 538 19.88 10.85 11.08
N VAL A 539 20.63 10.62 10.02
CA VAL A 539 20.21 9.84 8.84
C VAL A 539 21.14 8.64 8.69
N VAL A 540 20.60 7.43 8.77
CA VAL A 540 21.32 6.23 8.39
C VAL A 540 21.26 6.15 6.87
N GLU A 541 22.41 6.20 6.16
CA GLU A 541 22.44 6.29 4.71
C GLU A 541 23.67 5.66 4.08
N HIS A 542 23.48 5.27 2.81
CA HIS A 542 24.53 4.70 1.96
C HIS A 542 24.70 5.45 0.64
N ASP A 543 23.83 6.41 0.38
CA ASP A 543 23.87 7.23 -0.85
C ASP A 543 25.01 8.25 -0.79
N THR A 544 25.83 8.27 -1.85
CA THR A 544 27.03 9.12 -1.94
C THR A 544 26.71 10.61 -1.90
N ASP A 545 25.64 11.04 -2.60
CA ASP A 545 25.28 12.46 -2.67
C ASP A 545 24.77 12.96 -1.30
N THR A 546 24.01 12.13 -0.60
CA THR A 546 23.52 12.42 0.76
C THR A 546 24.68 12.50 1.76
N MET A 547 25.64 11.56 1.69
CA MET A 547 26.84 11.59 2.54
C MET A 547 27.67 12.86 2.31
N LEU A 548 27.94 13.22 1.06
CA LEU A 548 28.69 14.44 0.71
C LEU A 548 27.94 15.73 1.07
N ALA A 549 26.61 15.70 1.12
CA ALA A 549 25.80 16.88 1.46
C ALA A 549 25.61 17.05 2.97
N SER A 550 26.08 16.11 3.79
CA SER A 550 25.97 16.16 5.26
C SER A 550 26.90 17.19 5.89
N ASP A 551 26.50 17.74 7.05
CA ASP A 551 27.35 18.61 7.86
C ASP A 551 28.36 17.79 8.70
N PHE A 552 27.97 16.53 9.03
CA PHE A 552 28.79 15.64 9.85
C PHE A 552 28.52 14.20 9.42
N LEU A 553 29.59 13.43 9.24
CA LEU A 553 29.53 12.04 8.79
C LEU A 553 30.14 11.13 9.86
N VAL A 554 29.46 10.05 10.20
CA VAL A 554 29.93 9.02 11.14
C VAL A 554 30.02 7.68 10.42
N ASP A 555 31.20 7.15 10.27
CA ASP A 555 31.47 5.83 9.67
C ASP A 555 31.58 4.75 10.75
N VAL A 556 30.68 3.76 10.73
CA VAL A 556 30.60 2.69 11.71
C VAL A 556 31.13 1.40 11.10
N GLY A 557 32.11 0.78 11.73
CA GLY A 557 32.79 -0.40 11.17
C GLY A 557 33.56 -1.18 12.21
N PRO A 558 34.71 -1.79 11.83
CA PRO A 558 35.19 -1.92 10.43
C PRO A 558 34.47 -2.96 9.60
N GLY A 559 33.76 -3.91 10.23
CA GLY A 559 33.07 -5.02 9.58
C GLY A 559 31.64 -5.17 10.04
N ALA A 560 31.05 -6.33 9.82
CA ALA A 560 29.69 -6.66 10.20
C ALA A 560 29.65 -7.53 11.48
N GLY A 561 28.62 -7.41 12.29
CA GLY A 561 28.40 -8.19 13.49
C GLY A 561 29.49 -7.95 14.55
N GLU A 562 30.21 -9.00 15.01
CA GLU A 562 31.28 -8.87 16.01
C GLU A 562 32.49 -8.07 15.51
N PHE A 563 32.69 -8.05 14.20
CA PHE A 563 33.74 -7.26 13.57
C PHE A 563 33.33 -5.82 13.30
N GLY A 564 32.14 -5.44 13.71
CA GLY A 564 31.60 -4.08 13.67
C GLY A 564 31.57 -3.43 15.05
N GLY A 565 30.74 -2.42 15.18
CA GLY A 565 30.42 -1.79 16.46
C GLY A 565 31.43 -0.75 16.94
N GLU A 566 32.32 -0.27 16.08
CA GLU A 566 33.31 0.77 16.38
C GLU A 566 33.11 2.01 15.48
N ILE A 567 33.51 3.17 15.96
CA ILE A 567 33.54 4.38 15.11
C ILE A 567 34.87 4.43 14.39
N MET A 568 34.86 4.28 13.06
CA MET A 568 36.04 4.33 12.21
C MET A 568 36.50 5.74 11.92
N ALA A 569 35.53 6.64 11.70
CA ALA A 569 35.74 8.06 11.47
C ALA A 569 34.51 8.85 11.88
N ALA A 570 34.70 10.07 12.36
CA ALA A 570 33.63 11.02 12.62
C ALA A 570 34.16 12.44 12.37
N GLY A 571 33.45 13.23 11.58
CA GLY A 571 33.85 14.58 11.18
C GLY A 571 33.10 15.08 9.95
N THR A 572 33.60 16.10 9.29
CA THR A 572 33.05 16.51 7.97
C THR A 572 33.32 15.43 6.92
N PRO A 573 32.55 15.38 5.82
CA PRO A 573 32.83 14.41 4.76
C PRO A 573 34.29 14.44 4.26
N GLU A 574 34.90 15.61 4.18
CA GLU A 574 36.30 15.80 3.77
C GLU A 574 37.29 15.20 4.77
N GLU A 575 36.99 15.26 6.08
CA GLU A 575 37.81 14.67 7.14
C GLU A 575 37.72 13.12 7.08
N VAL A 576 36.50 12.61 6.86
CA VAL A 576 36.27 11.17 6.73
C VAL A 576 36.95 10.60 5.50
N MET A 577 36.92 11.31 4.35
CA MET A 577 37.64 10.93 3.12
C MET A 577 39.16 10.82 3.30
N LYS A 578 39.72 11.59 4.20
CA LYS A 578 41.16 11.56 4.50
C LYS A 578 41.56 10.47 5.50
N ASN A 579 40.59 9.86 6.20
CA ASN A 579 40.87 8.86 7.20
C ASN A 579 41.21 7.50 6.56
N PRO A 580 42.41 6.96 6.68
CA PRO A 580 42.83 5.70 6.06
C PRO A 580 42.08 4.47 6.59
N ASN A 581 41.47 4.57 7.77
CA ASN A 581 40.73 3.47 8.40
C ASN A 581 39.26 3.42 7.94
N SER A 582 38.76 4.49 7.33
CA SER A 582 37.37 4.57 6.87
C SER A 582 37.23 3.90 5.50
N LEU A 583 36.49 2.81 5.46
CA LEU A 583 36.13 2.14 4.20
C LEU A 583 35.22 3.06 3.36
N THR A 584 34.28 3.71 3.99
CA THR A 584 33.39 4.71 3.34
C THR A 584 34.19 5.86 2.77
N GLY A 585 35.18 6.37 3.54
CA GLY A 585 36.05 7.46 3.09
C GLY A 585 36.84 7.11 1.81
N LYS A 586 37.30 5.86 1.72
CA LYS A 586 38.01 5.36 0.51
C LYS A 586 37.09 5.28 -0.72
N TYR A 587 35.82 4.93 -0.55
CA TYR A 587 34.86 4.97 -1.65
C TYR A 587 34.47 6.40 -2.04
N LEU A 588 34.29 7.29 -1.07
CA LEU A 588 33.95 8.69 -1.32
C LEU A 588 35.11 9.46 -2.01
N SER A 589 36.37 9.17 -1.63
CA SER A 589 37.56 9.77 -2.25
C SER A 589 37.87 9.20 -3.64
N GLY A 590 37.28 8.07 -4.02
CA GLY A 590 37.54 7.35 -5.26
C GLY A 590 38.79 6.46 -5.23
N GLU A 591 39.42 6.28 -4.07
CA GLU A 591 40.50 5.30 -3.87
C GLU A 591 40.03 3.88 -4.14
N LEU A 592 38.81 3.57 -3.64
CA LEU A 592 38.09 2.34 -3.97
C LEU A 592 36.90 2.68 -4.85
N LYS A 593 36.70 1.87 -5.89
CA LYS A 593 35.56 2.02 -6.80
C LYS A 593 35.12 0.66 -7.35
N ILE A 594 33.88 0.64 -7.85
CA ILE A 594 33.37 -0.49 -8.63
C ILE A 594 33.78 -0.25 -10.09
N GLU A 595 34.59 -1.15 -10.61
CA GLU A 595 35.18 -1.03 -11.94
C GLU A 595 34.13 -1.22 -13.04
N ILE A 596 34.24 -0.45 -14.13
CA ILE A 596 33.43 -0.57 -15.33
C ILE A 596 34.02 -1.72 -16.15
N PRO A 597 33.21 -2.71 -16.63
CA PRO A 597 33.73 -3.78 -17.49
C PRO A 597 34.31 -3.23 -18.78
N GLU A 598 35.51 -3.68 -19.16
CA GLU A 598 36.15 -3.28 -20.42
C GLU A 598 35.34 -3.68 -21.66
N LYS A 599 34.64 -4.80 -21.57
CA LYS A 599 33.77 -5.32 -22.64
C LYS A 599 32.42 -5.74 -22.12
N ARG A 600 31.35 -5.32 -22.80
CA ARG A 600 30.01 -5.76 -22.50
C ARG A 600 29.73 -7.13 -23.13
N ARG A 601 28.94 -7.99 -22.44
CA ARG A 601 28.57 -9.31 -22.97
C ARG A 601 27.66 -9.15 -24.19
N LYS A 602 27.93 -9.95 -25.23
CA LYS A 602 27.08 -9.95 -26.44
C LYS A 602 25.74 -10.67 -26.24
N GLY A 603 25.68 -11.57 -25.24
CA GLY A 603 24.56 -12.48 -25.03
C GLY A 603 24.50 -13.59 -26.09
N ASN A 604 23.44 -14.38 -26.07
CA ASN A 604 23.22 -15.52 -26.99
C ASN A 604 22.38 -15.15 -28.24
N GLY A 605 22.05 -13.87 -28.44
CA GLY A 605 21.21 -13.40 -29.56
C GLY A 605 19.70 -13.62 -29.37
N LEU A 606 19.28 -14.37 -28.35
CA LEU A 606 17.86 -14.55 -28.01
C LEU A 606 17.34 -13.38 -27.18
N LYS A 607 16.03 -13.15 -27.24
CA LYS A 607 15.37 -12.07 -26.52
C LYS A 607 13.92 -12.43 -26.19
N ILE A 608 13.39 -11.80 -25.16
CA ILE A 608 11.95 -11.72 -24.87
C ILE A 608 11.46 -10.38 -25.42
N SER A 609 10.44 -10.43 -26.29
CA SER A 609 9.86 -9.22 -26.89
C SER A 609 8.47 -8.98 -26.32
N ILE A 610 8.30 -7.89 -25.57
CA ILE A 610 7.02 -7.43 -25.03
C ILE A 610 6.45 -6.40 -26.00
N LYS A 611 5.19 -6.57 -26.42
CA LYS A 611 4.51 -5.63 -27.31
C LYS A 611 3.19 -5.16 -26.71
N GLY A 612 2.99 -3.85 -26.74
CA GLY A 612 1.74 -3.23 -26.37
C GLY A 612 1.40 -3.35 -24.89
N ALA A 613 2.37 -3.27 -23.99
CA ALA A 613 2.12 -3.28 -22.56
C ALA A 613 1.37 -2.00 -22.13
N LYS A 614 0.24 -2.17 -21.40
CA LYS A 614 -0.68 -1.11 -20.99
C LYS A 614 -1.06 -1.17 -19.51
N GLU A 615 -0.35 -1.98 -18.74
CA GLU A 615 -0.65 -2.13 -17.31
C GLU A 615 -0.32 -0.85 -16.54
N ASN A 616 -1.21 -0.43 -15.65
CA ASN A 616 -1.10 0.79 -14.85
C ASN A 616 -0.83 2.03 -15.73
N ASN A 617 0.32 2.69 -15.54
CA ASN A 617 0.70 3.88 -16.28
C ASN A 617 1.44 3.61 -17.60
N LEU A 618 1.63 2.35 -18.01
CA LEU A 618 2.33 2.01 -19.25
C LEU A 618 1.54 2.44 -20.50
N LYS A 619 2.19 3.13 -21.42
CA LYS A 619 1.59 3.72 -22.63
C LYS A 619 1.93 2.91 -23.88
N ASN A 620 1.35 1.70 -24.00
CA ASN A 620 1.54 0.83 -25.16
C ASN A 620 3.03 0.53 -25.42
N VAL A 621 3.74 0.13 -24.36
CA VAL A 621 5.18 -0.07 -24.38
C VAL A 621 5.57 -1.28 -25.21
N ASN A 622 6.58 -1.09 -26.10
CA ASN A 622 7.25 -2.15 -26.81
C ASN A 622 8.71 -2.18 -26.38
N VAL A 623 9.20 -3.33 -25.95
CA VAL A 623 10.59 -3.49 -25.48
C VAL A 623 11.10 -4.89 -25.69
N ASP A 624 12.37 -5.00 -26.05
CA ASP A 624 13.13 -6.25 -26.15
C ASP A 624 14.06 -6.40 -24.94
N ILE A 625 14.00 -7.55 -24.29
CA ILE A 625 14.88 -7.93 -23.19
C ILE A 625 15.84 -9.00 -23.68
N PRO A 626 17.13 -8.67 -23.92
CA PRO A 626 18.09 -9.64 -24.40
C PRO A 626 18.40 -10.67 -23.31
N LEU A 627 18.56 -11.92 -23.72
CA LEU A 627 18.88 -13.03 -22.83
C LEU A 627 20.40 -13.20 -22.65
N ASN A 628 20.78 -13.89 -21.58
CA ASN A 628 22.16 -14.18 -21.19
C ASN A 628 22.98 -12.88 -21.01
N LYS A 629 22.37 -11.91 -20.35
CA LYS A 629 22.95 -10.59 -20.00
C LYS A 629 22.52 -10.14 -18.62
N LEU A 630 23.28 -9.21 -18.06
CA LEU A 630 22.85 -8.37 -16.96
C LEU A 630 22.07 -7.18 -17.52
N VAL A 631 20.75 -7.26 -17.45
CA VAL A 631 19.83 -6.22 -17.92
C VAL A 631 19.38 -5.37 -16.74
N VAL A 632 19.58 -4.06 -16.81
CA VAL A 632 19.12 -3.13 -15.77
C VAL A 632 17.97 -2.30 -16.30
N VAL A 633 16.85 -2.32 -15.55
CA VAL A 633 15.66 -1.51 -15.83
C VAL A 633 15.66 -0.33 -14.88
N THR A 634 15.78 0.85 -15.41
CA THR A 634 15.95 2.09 -14.65
C THR A 634 14.96 3.17 -15.10
N GLY A 635 15.04 4.34 -14.50
CA GLY A 635 14.22 5.52 -14.80
C GLY A 635 13.67 6.15 -13.52
N VAL A 636 13.07 7.32 -13.62
CA VAL A 636 12.55 8.08 -12.48
C VAL A 636 11.52 7.29 -11.66
N SER A 637 11.32 7.70 -10.41
CA SER A 637 10.32 7.06 -9.54
C SER A 637 8.92 7.16 -10.16
N GLY A 638 8.14 6.05 -10.11
CA GLY A 638 6.80 6.00 -10.72
C GLY A 638 6.77 5.93 -12.25
N SER A 639 7.90 5.75 -12.96
CA SER A 639 7.93 5.66 -14.43
C SER A 639 7.33 4.39 -15.04
N GLY A 640 7.00 3.38 -14.22
CA GLY A 640 6.36 2.13 -14.66
C GLY A 640 7.28 0.91 -14.70
N LYS A 641 8.48 0.96 -14.10
CA LYS A 641 9.45 -0.15 -14.06
C LYS A 641 8.84 -1.44 -13.50
N SER A 642 8.29 -1.38 -12.29
CA SER A 642 7.68 -2.55 -11.63
C SER A 642 6.43 -3.03 -12.38
N SER A 643 5.65 -2.14 -13.00
CA SER A 643 4.52 -2.51 -13.86
C SER A 643 4.98 -3.33 -15.07
N LEU A 644 6.08 -2.93 -15.71
CA LEU A 644 6.61 -3.64 -16.88
C LEU A 644 7.21 -5.01 -16.49
N ILE A 645 8.01 -5.05 -15.44
CA ILE A 645 8.80 -6.24 -15.08
C ILE A 645 8.02 -7.18 -14.17
N ASN A 646 7.42 -6.67 -13.08
CA ASN A 646 6.74 -7.54 -12.12
C ASN A 646 5.32 -7.92 -12.59
N GLU A 647 4.52 -6.95 -13.07
CA GLU A 647 3.14 -7.21 -13.44
C GLU A 647 3.02 -7.87 -14.83
N VAL A 648 3.74 -7.35 -15.83
CA VAL A 648 3.62 -7.86 -17.21
C VAL A 648 4.54 -9.06 -17.43
N LEU A 649 5.86 -8.93 -17.23
CA LEU A 649 6.83 -9.97 -17.57
C LEU A 649 6.78 -11.15 -16.61
N TYR A 650 6.99 -10.89 -15.31
CA TYR A 650 7.10 -11.95 -14.30
C TYR A 650 5.83 -12.77 -14.15
N LYS A 651 4.67 -12.09 -14.00
CA LYS A 651 3.38 -12.80 -13.85
C LYS A 651 3.06 -13.65 -15.08
N ARG A 652 3.44 -13.19 -16.29
CA ARG A 652 3.26 -13.97 -17.52
C ARG A 652 4.14 -15.22 -17.54
N LEU A 653 5.43 -15.06 -17.25
CA LEU A 653 6.36 -16.20 -17.14
C LEU A 653 5.91 -17.20 -16.05
N ALA A 654 5.51 -16.70 -14.88
CA ALA A 654 5.05 -17.55 -13.79
C ALA A 654 3.76 -18.31 -14.13
N SER A 655 2.84 -17.68 -14.86
CA SER A 655 1.61 -18.32 -15.34
C SER A 655 1.91 -19.43 -16.35
N GLU A 656 2.82 -19.19 -17.32
CA GLU A 656 3.12 -20.17 -18.38
C GLU A 656 4.04 -21.30 -17.91
N ILE A 657 5.07 -20.99 -17.10
CA ILE A 657 6.05 -22.02 -16.66
C ILE A 657 5.49 -22.85 -15.50
N TYR A 658 4.82 -22.22 -14.53
CA TYR A 658 4.41 -22.89 -13.29
C TYR A 658 2.91 -23.07 -13.16
N ASN A 659 2.10 -22.68 -14.14
CA ASN A 659 0.63 -22.62 -14.06
C ASN A 659 0.16 -21.91 -12.78
N SER A 660 0.90 -20.87 -12.37
CA SER A 660 0.60 -20.16 -11.12
C SER A 660 -0.69 -19.37 -11.24
N LYS A 661 -1.43 -19.27 -10.11
CA LYS A 661 -2.69 -18.53 -10.01
C LYS A 661 -2.45 -17.02 -9.90
N VAL A 662 -1.82 -16.43 -10.92
CA VAL A 662 -1.59 -15.00 -11.01
C VAL A 662 -2.19 -14.47 -12.31
N VAL A 663 -2.76 -13.27 -12.25
CA VAL A 663 -3.29 -12.60 -13.44
C VAL A 663 -2.17 -11.73 -14.01
N PRO A 664 -1.68 -12.03 -15.22
CA PRO A 664 -0.68 -11.22 -15.90
C PRO A 664 -1.22 -9.84 -16.26
N GLY A 665 -0.37 -8.83 -16.18
CA GLY A 665 -0.71 -7.47 -16.59
C GLY A 665 -1.03 -7.36 -18.08
N SER A 666 -1.81 -6.34 -18.43
CA SER A 666 -2.33 -6.12 -19.78
C SER A 666 -1.21 -5.85 -20.80
N CYS A 667 -1.10 -6.71 -21.81
CA CYS A 667 -0.21 -6.52 -22.96
C CYS A 667 -0.82 -7.18 -24.21
N LYS A 668 -0.38 -6.73 -25.39
CA LYS A 668 -0.86 -7.29 -26.64
C LYS A 668 -0.25 -8.67 -26.93
N GLU A 669 1.06 -8.81 -26.79
CA GLU A 669 1.80 -10.03 -27.11
C GLU A 669 3.14 -10.06 -26.37
N ILE A 670 3.59 -11.24 -25.95
CA ILE A 670 4.96 -11.50 -25.49
C ILE A 670 5.50 -12.70 -26.25
N LYS A 671 6.68 -12.55 -26.86
CA LYS A 671 7.39 -13.59 -27.61
C LYS A 671 8.69 -13.97 -26.94
N GLY A 672 9.18 -15.18 -27.16
CA GLY A 672 10.45 -15.67 -26.65
C GLY A 672 10.38 -16.30 -25.27
N LEU A 673 9.17 -16.55 -24.74
CA LEU A 673 8.96 -17.21 -23.45
C LEU A 673 9.44 -18.67 -23.46
N GLU A 674 9.39 -19.32 -24.62
CA GLU A 674 9.87 -20.68 -24.88
C GLU A 674 11.38 -20.87 -24.65
N ASN A 675 12.13 -19.78 -24.59
CA ASN A 675 13.56 -19.82 -24.31
C ASN A 675 13.88 -19.88 -22.82
N ILE A 676 12.86 -19.81 -21.95
CA ILE A 676 13.00 -19.78 -20.49
C ILE A 676 12.30 -20.99 -19.89
N ASP A 677 13.02 -21.74 -19.08
CA ASP A 677 12.52 -22.90 -18.35
C ASP A 677 12.22 -22.62 -16.87
N LYS A 678 12.77 -21.51 -16.32
CA LYS A 678 12.64 -21.15 -14.91
C LYS A 678 12.65 -19.64 -14.74
N VAL A 679 11.71 -19.13 -13.96
CA VAL A 679 11.72 -17.73 -13.49
C VAL A 679 11.90 -17.66 -11.98
N VAL A 680 12.79 -16.79 -11.52
CA VAL A 680 13.07 -16.56 -10.10
C VAL A 680 12.86 -15.08 -9.83
N GLN A 681 11.88 -14.76 -8.97
CA GLN A 681 11.68 -13.40 -8.50
C GLN A 681 12.26 -13.24 -7.10
N ILE A 682 13.06 -12.20 -6.92
CA ILE A 682 13.66 -11.81 -5.65
C ILE A 682 13.16 -10.43 -5.28
N THR A 683 12.21 -10.39 -4.35
CA THR A 683 11.62 -9.16 -3.81
C THR A 683 12.15 -8.89 -2.42
N GLN A 684 11.95 -7.68 -1.92
CA GLN A 684 12.29 -7.27 -0.55
C GLN A 684 11.30 -7.78 0.50
N ASP A 685 10.23 -8.48 0.11
CA ASP A 685 9.28 -9.06 1.05
C ASP A 685 9.95 -10.00 2.03
N ALA A 686 9.47 -10.01 3.28
CA ALA A 686 9.98 -10.93 4.31
C ALA A 686 9.92 -12.40 3.86
N ILE A 687 10.91 -13.19 4.27
CA ILE A 687 10.98 -14.65 3.98
C ILE A 687 9.91 -15.46 4.73
N GLY A 688 9.13 -14.83 5.58
CA GLY A 688 8.00 -15.39 6.31
C GLY A 688 7.36 -14.38 7.25
N ARG A 689 6.11 -14.64 7.63
CA ARG A 689 5.29 -13.73 8.44
C ARG A 689 5.32 -14.04 9.94
N THR A 690 5.91 -15.15 10.33
CA THR A 690 5.91 -15.62 11.72
C THR A 690 7.32 -15.68 12.29
N PRO A 691 7.50 -15.58 13.62
CA PRO A 691 8.80 -15.76 14.28
C PRO A 691 9.47 -17.12 14.04
N ARG A 692 8.71 -18.13 13.58
CA ARG A 692 9.23 -19.48 13.24
C ARG A 692 10.02 -19.49 11.93
N SER A 693 9.69 -18.59 11.01
CA SER A 693 10.44 -18.45 9.77
C SER A 693 11.79 -17.82 10.08
N ASN A 694 12.87 -18.42 9.61
CA ASN A 694 14.24 -17.94 9.79
C ASN A 694 15.12 -18.31 8.59
N PRO A 695 16.31 -17.72 8.44
CA PRO A 695 17.22 -17.99 7.35
C PRO A 695 17.57 -19.48 7.18
N ALA A 696 17.84 -20.19 8.28
CA ALA A 696 18.22 -21.61 8.21
C ALA A 696 17.10 -22.50 7.65
N THR A 697 15.85 -22.26 8.02
CA THR A 697 14.71 -23.00 7.49
C THR A 697 14.41 -22.63 6.04
N TYR A 698 14.52 -21.35 5.69
CA TYR A 698 14.23 -20.88 4.34
C TYR A 698 15.25 -21.42 3.31
N VAL A 699 16.52 -21.39 3.65
CA VAL A 699 17.62 -21.88 2.80
C VAL A 699 17.69 -23.43 2.81
N GLY A 700 17.00 -24.07 3.76
CA GLY A 700 16.91 -25.53 3.88
C GLY A 700 18.14 -26.16 4.53
N VAL A 701 19.02 -25.38 5.18
CA VAL A 701 20.16 -25.92 5.96
C VAL A 701 19.71 -26.53 7.28
N PHE A 702 18.58 -26.04 7.82
CA PHE A 702 18.06 -26.54 9.10
C PHE A 702 17.61 -28.00 9.04
N ASP A 703 17.14 -28.48 7.88
CA ASP A 703 16.76 -29.88 7.69
C ASP A 703 17.99 -30.82 7.83
N ASP A 704 19.13 -30.44 7.24
CA ASP A 704 20.38 -31.18 7.37
C ASP A 704 20.96 -31.13 8.81
N ILE A 705 20.79 -29.99 9.49
CA ILE A 705 21.18 -29.84 10.90
C ILE A 705 20.34 -30.78 11.79
N ARG A 706 19.03 -30.85 11.58
CA ARG A 706 18.16 -31.76 12.33
C ARG A 706 18.51 -33.22 12.09
N ASP A 707 18.79 -33.57 10.84
CA ASP A 707 19.26 -34.93 10.50
C ASP A 707 20.57 -35.27 11.21
N LEU A 708 21.51 -34.33 11.27
CA LEU A 708 22.77 -34.52 11.98
C LEU A 708 22.58 -34.72 13.51
N PHE A 709 21.71 -33.93 14.15
CA PHE A 709 21.37 -34.07 15.55
C PHE A 709 20.74 -35.44 15.87
N ALA A 710 19.82 -35.91 14.99
CA ALA A 710 19.19 -37.24 15.13
C ALA A 710 20.21 -38.40 15.01
N GLN A 711 21.33 -38.17 14.35
CA GLN A 711 22.41 -39.19 14.20
C GLN A 711 23.37 -39.22 15.38
N THR A 712 23.31 -38.29 16.33
CA THR A 712 24.14 -38.29 17.53
C THR A 712 23.88 -39.53 18.39
N LYS A 713 24.87 -39.96 19.15
CA LYS A 713 24.75 -41.15 20.00
C LYS A 713 23.64 -41.02 21.04
N ASP A 714 23.53 -39.83 21.67
CA ASP A 714 22.57 -39.57 22.73
C ASP A 714 21.12 -39.52 22.16
N ALA A 715 20.94 -38.98 20.94
CA ALA A 715 19.64 -38.97 20.27
C ALA A 715 19.19 -40.40 19.91
N LYS A 716 20.13 -41.21 19.37
CA LYS A 716 19.83 -42.63 19.03
C LYS A 716 19.48 -43.45 20.26
N MET A 717 20.23 -43.28 21.38
CA MET A 717 19.92 -43.98 22.62
C MET A 717 18.56 -43.64 23.19
N ARG A 718 18.09 -42.41 22.97
CA ARG A 718 16.77 -41.94 23.43
C ARG A 718 15.66 -42.17 22.40
N GLY A 719 15.95 -42.74 21.23
CA GLY A 719 14.98 -42.93 20.14
C GLY A 719 14.47 -41.64 19.52
N TYR A 720 15.27 -40.59 19.53
CA TYR A 720 14.90 -39.31 18.99
C TYR A 720 15.16 -39.26 17.49
N ASP A 721 14.12 -39.04 16.71
CA ASP A 721 14.15 -38.82 15.28
C ASP A 721 14.36 -37.34 14.94
N LYS A 722 14.45 -37.04 13.65
CA LYS A 722 14.62 -35.66 13.17
C LYS A 722 13.42 -34.74 13.52
N GLY A 723 12.23 -35.29 13.73
CA GLY A 723 11.03 -34.57 14.15
C GLY A 723 11.21 -33.95 15.54
N ARG A 724 11.93 -34.63 16.44
CA ARG A 724 12.23 -34.12 17.78
C ARG A 724 12.97 -32.79 17.77
N PHE A 725 13.82 -32.56 16.79
CA PHE A 725 14.63 -31.36 16.63
C PHE A 725 13.95 -30.26 15.82
N SER A 726 12.64 -30.41 15.54
CA SER A 726 11.83 -29.39 14.90
C SER A 726 11.07 -28.55 15.93
N PHE A 727 11.20 -27.23 15.88
CA PHE A 727 10.40 -26.31 16.70
C PHE A 727 8.96 -26.16 16.18
N ASN A 728 8.63 -26.74 15.01
CA ASN A 728 7.28 -26.73 14.44
C ASN A 728 6.45 -27.96 14.85
N VAL A 729 7.09 -29.04 15.28
CA VAL A 729 6.47 -30.33 15.58
C VAL A 729 6.34 -30.53 17.08
N LYS A 730 5.21 -31.07 17.53
CA LYS A 730 4.98 -31.45 18.93
C LYS A 730 5.96 -32.51 19.37
N GLY A 731 6.41 -32.47 20.63
CA GLY A 731 7.31 -33.41 21.22
C GLY A 731 8.69 -32.83 21.56
N GLY A 732 9.32 -32.04 20.67
CA GLY A 732 10.65 -31.42 20.95
C GLY A 732 10.58 -29.92 21.23
N ARG A 733 9.53 -29.25 20.81
CA ARG A 733 9.34 -27.81 20.99
C ARG A 733 8.88 -27.44 22.40
N CYS A 734 9.08 -26.21 22.78
CA CYS A 734 8.41 -25.61 23.95
C CYS A 734 6.92 -25.49 23.69
N GLU A 735 6.09 -26.14 24.49
CA GLU A 735 4.64 -26.10 24.29
C GLU A 735 4.00 -24.78 24.81
N ASN A 736 4.69 -24.00 25.64
CA ASN A 736 4.20 -22.70 26.12
C ASN A 736 4.20 -21.63 25.02
N CYS A 737 5.23 -21.59 24.17
CA CYS A 737 5.32 -20.68 23.03
C CYS A 737 5.12 -21.38 21.67
N TRP A 738 4.77 -22.67 21.67
CA TRP A 738 4.57 -23.49 20.47
C TRP A 738 5.78 -23.52 19.52
N GLY A 739 6.98 -23.26 20.06
CA GLY A 739 8.22 -23.19 19.30
C GLY A 739 8.58 -21.82 18.74
N ASP A 740 7.79 -20.78 18.99
CA ASP A 740 8.09 -19.41 18.53
C ASP A 740 9.30 -18.80 19.24
N GLY A 741 9.56 -19.21 20.50
CA GLY A 741 10.58 -18.62 21.36
C GLY A 741 10.11 -17.33 22.03
N VAL A 742 9.06 -16.71 21.48
CA VAL A 742 8.46 -15.46 21.95
C VAL A 742 6.96 -15.61 22.11
N LYS A 743 6.36 -14.76 22.93
CA LYS A 743 4.92 -14.59 23.05
C LYS A 743 4.52 -13.28 22.39
N LYS A 744 3.54 -13.34 21.50
CA LYS A 744 2.94 -12.17 20.88
C LYS A 744 1.92 -11.57 21.84
N ILE A 745 2.05 -10.30 22.17
CA ILE A 745 1.06 -9.51 22.90
C ILE A 745 0.40 -8.59 21.87
N GLU A 746 -0.87 -8.86 21.59
CA GLU A 746 -1.64 -8.04 20.65
C GLU A 746 -2.05 -6.73 21.31
N MET A 747 -1.67 -5.63 20.69
CA MET A 747 -1.97 -4.26 21.13
C MET A 747 -2.99 -3.66 20.17
N HIS A 748 -4.25 -3.49 20.60
CA HIS A 748 -5.35 -3.08 19.74
C HIS A 748 -5.12 -1.77 18.95
N PHE A 749 -4.30 -0.85 19.45
CA PHE A 749 -4.03 0.48 18.84
C PHE A 749 -2.56 0.72 18.48
N LEU A 750 -1.66 -0.20 18.86
CA LEU A 750 -0.22 -0.11 18.64
C LEU A 750 0.28 -1.35 17.89
N ALA A 751 1.53 -1.33 17.43
CA ALA A 751 2.17 -2.52 16.88
C ALA A 751 2.27 -3.64 17.94
N ASP A 752 2.08 -4.89 17.50
CA ASP A 752 2.19 -6.06 18.37
C ASP A 752 3.60 -6.16 19.00
N VAL A 753 3.64 -6.46 20.30
CA VAL A 753 4.90 -6.62 21.04
C VAL A 753 5.23 -8.11 21.17
N TYR A 754 6.49 -8.46 20.91
CA TYR A 754 7.01 -9.80 21.07
C TYR A 754 7.93 -9.88 22.27
N VAL A 755 7.54 -10.66 23.28
CA VAL A 755 8.30 -10.85 24.54
C VAL A 755 8.89 -12.25 24.57
N PRO A 756 10.17 -12.44 25.01
CA PRO A 756 10.75 -13.77 25.17
C PRO A 756 9.86 -14.67 26.02
N CYS A 757 9.72 -15.93 25.61
CA CYS A 757 8.93 -16.90 26.36
C CYS A 757 9.56 -17.15 27.74
N ASP A 758 8.80 -16.99 28.79
CA ASP A 758 9.19 -17.15 30.20
C ASP A 758 9.64 -18.58 30.54
N VAL A 759 9.11 -19.61 29.86
CA VAL A 759 9.48 -21.03 30.08
C VAL A 759 10.77 -21.41 29.36
N CYS A 760 10.87 -21.16 28.05
CA CYS A 760 12.06 -21.55 27.28
C CYS A 760 13.10 -20.44 27.15
N LYS A 761 12.82 -19.25 27.62
CA LYS A 761 13.72 -18.08 27.57
C LYS A 761 14.30 -17.85 26.16
N GLY A 762 13.46 -17.90 25.13
CA GLY A 762 13.83 -17.72 23.73
C GLY A 762 14.36 -18.98 23.03
N LYS A 763 14.68 -20.07 23.75
CA LYS A 763 15.34 -21.26 23.21
C LYS A 763 14.47 -22.15 22.29
N ARG A 764 13.16 -21.93 22.20
CA ARG A 764 12.19 -22.61 21.32
C ARG A 764 11.92 -24.10 21.64
N TYR A 765 12.77 -24.78 22.37
CA TYR A 765 12.70 -26.22 22.66
C TYR A 765 12.44 -26.52 24.14
N ASN A 766 12.00 -27.73 24.39
CA ASN A 766 11.91 -28.27 25.76
C ASN A 766 13.30 -28.68 26.29
N ARG A 767 13.40 -28.86 27.60
CA ARG A 767 14.65 -29.16 28.29
C ARG A 767 15.33 -30.43 27.76
N GLU A 768 14.54 -31.49 27.54
CA GLU A 768 15.05 -32.80 27.12
C GLU A 768 15.72 -32.76 25.73
N THR A 769 15.15 -32.01 24.79
CA THR A 769 15.74 -31.81 23.46
C THR A 769 17.04 -31.01 23.54
N LEU A 770 17.14 -30.04 24.46
CA LEU A 770 18.36 -29.23 24.67
C LEU A 770 19.51 -29.97 25.34
N GLU A 771 19.25 -31.14 25.92
CA GLU A 771 20.31 -32.01 26.47
C GLU A 771 21.16 -32.70 25.39
N ILE A 772 20.59 -32.87 24.18
CA ILE A 772 21.31 -33.44 23.05
C ILE A 772 22.30 -32.44 22.47
N LYS A 773 23.55 -32.82 22.37
CA LYS A 773 24.61 -31.94 21.88
C LYS A 773 25.39 -32.56 20.72
N TYR A 774 25.81 -31.71 19.79
CA TYR A 774 26.76 -32.01 18.73
C TYR A 774 27.96 -31.07 18.90
N LYS A 775 29.21 -31.63 19.00
CA LYS A 775 30.42 -30.85 19.33
C LYS A 775 30.22 -29.87 20.50
N GLY A 776 29.51 -30.30 21.55
CA GLY A 776 29.28 -29.49 22.76
C GLY A 776 28.14 -28.47 22.69
N LYS A 777 27.53 -28.22 21.53
CA LYS A 777 26.44 -27.28 21.34
C LYS A 777 25.09 -28.00 21.15
N ASN A 778 24.03 -27.50 21.77
CA ASN A 778 22.66 -27.97 21.53
C ASN A 778 22.06 -27.27 20.31
N ILE A 779 20.87 -27.73 19.86
CA ILE A 779 20.23 -27.22 18.63
C ILE A 779 19.83 -25.74 18.74
N SER A 780 19.48 -25.25 19.92
CA SER A 780 19.17 -23.82 20.11
C SER A 780 20.41 -22.95 20.03
N GLU A 781 21.54 -23.40 20.61
CA GLU A 781 22.81 -22.70 20.50
C GLU A 781 23.34 -22.68 19.05
N VAL A 782 23.05 -23.72 18.26
CA VAL A 782 23.37 -23.76 16.84
C VAL A 782 22.49 -22.75 16.05
N LEU A 783 21.22 -22.65 16.38
CA LEU A 783 20.36 -21.62 15.75
C LEU A 783 20.76 -20.19 16.12
N ASP A 784 21.39 -20.01 17.28
CA ASP A 784 21.88 -18.69 17.72
C ASP A 784 23.27 -18.35 17.13
N MET A 785 23.93 -19.30 16.49
CA MET A 785 25.19 -19.05 15.76
C MET A 785 24.94 -18.14 14.55
N ARG A 786 25.90 -17.26 14.31
CA ARG A 786 26.01 -16.54 13.03
C ARG A 786 26.44 -17.48 11.92
N VAL A 787 26.16 -17.09 10.68
CA VAL A 787 26.59 -17.89 9.51
C VAL A 787 28.09 -18.07 9.47
N SER A 788 28.88 -17.04 9.85
CA SER A 788 30.33 -17.10 9.96
C SER A 788 30.82 -18.14 10.97
N GLU A 789 30.23 -18.23 12.15
CA GLU A 789 30.55 -19.22 13.17
C GLU A 789 30.10 -20.63 12.78
N ALA A 790 28.89 -20.70 12.19
CA ALA A 790 28.31 -21.97 11.78
C ALA A 790 29.11 -22.65 10.65
N ILE A 791 29.68 -21.90 9.72
CA ILE A 791 30.49 -22.49 8.63
C ILE A 791 31.75 -23.16 9.17
N GLU A 792 32.41 -22.57 10.16
CA GLU A 792 33.57 -23.17 10.84
C GLU A 792 33.15 -24.39 11.67
N PHE A 793 32.04 -24.28 12.41
CA PHE A 793 31.50 -25.35 13.23
C PHE A 793 31.14 -26.62 12.42
N PHE A 794 30.59 -26.44 11.22
CA PHE A 794 30.16 -27.50 10.30
C PHE A 794 31.15 -27.76 9.15
N GLU A 795 32.40 -27.35 9.24
CA GLU A 795 33.44 -27.53 8.22
C GLU A 795 33.49 -28.96 7.66
N ASN A 796 33.36 -29.96 8.54
CA ASN A 796 33.45 -31.38 8.19
C ASN A 796 32.08 -31.99 7.77
N VAL A 797 31.06 -31.20 7.53
CA VAL A 797 29.71 -31.66 7.10
C VAL A 797 29.36 -31.02 5.76
N PRO A 798 29.78 -31.60 4.62
CA PRO A 798 29.71 -30.96 3.31
C PRO A 798 28.32 -30.42 2.92
N LYS A 799 27.25 -31.16 3.28
CA LYS A 799 25.85 -30.72 2.97
C LYS A 799 25.48 -29.41 3.64
N ILE A 800 25.88 -29.22 4.90
CA ILE A 800 25.63 -28.01 5.68
C ILE A 800 26.60 -26.92 5.23
N TYR A 801 27.89 -27.24 5.15
CA TYR A 801 28.97 -26.34 4.77
C TYR A 801 28.65 -25.61 3.42
N ASN A 802 28.30 -26.37 2.39
CA ASN A 802 28.03 -25.80 1.06
C ASN A 802 26.87 -24.81 1.08
N LYS A 803 25.82 -25.08 1.84
CA LYS A 803 24.66 -24.14 1.97
C LYS A 803 25.04 -22.88 2.74
N LEU A 804 25.84 -23.04 3.82
CA LEU A 804 26.34 -21.89 4.58
C LEU A 804 27.31 -21.04 3.77
N LYS A 805 28.18 -21.68 2.93
CA LYS A 805 29.08 -20.95 2.03
C LYS A 805 28.35 -20.05 1.06
N VAL A 806 27.24 -20.50 0.50
CA VAL A 806 26.41 -19.64 -0.38
C VAL A 806 25.85 -18.44 0.40
N MET A 807 25.46 -18.62 1.67
CA MET A 807 25.04 -17.52 2.53
C MET A 807 26.17 -16.53 2.82
N MET A 808 27.40 -17.03 3.02
CA MET A 808 28.60 -16.18 3.13
C MET A 808 28.84 -15.39 1.84
N ASP A 809 28.80 -16.06 0.68
CA ASP A 809 29.03 -15.45 -0.64
C ASP A 809 28.09 -14.27 -0.89
N VAL A 810 26.82 -14.35 -0.49
CA VAL A 810 25.84 -13.24 -0.64
C VAL A 810 25.97 -12.15 0.44
N GLY A 811 27.02 -12.18 1.28
CA GLY A 811 27.29 -11.16 2.29
C GLY A 811 26.41 -11.23 3.54
N LEU A 812 25.94 -12.43 3.91
CA LEU A 812 25.11 -12.69 5.10
C LEU A 812 25.88 -13.35 6.24
N SER A 813 27.19 -13.09 6.37
CA SER A 813 28.04 -13.66 7.39
C SER A 813 27.61 -13.41 8.83
N TYR A 814 27.03 -12.22 9.05
CA TYR A 814 26.69 -11.69 10.37
C TYR A 814 25.31 -12.09 10.89
N ILE A 815 24.38 -12.56 10.04
CA ILE A 815 23.04 -12.96 10.49
C ILE A 815 23.07 -14.27 11.27
N LYS A 816 22.20 -14.39 12.28
CA LYS A 816 22.04 -15.66 13.01
C LYS A 816 21.20 -16.66 12.21
N LEU A 817 21.52 -17.93 12.26
CA LEU A 817 20.78 -19.00 11.57
C LEU A 817 19.29 -19.02 11.94
N GLY A 818 18.98 -18.82 13.23
CA GLY A 818 17.64 -18.80 13.78
C GLY A 818 17.02 -17.42 13.89
N GLN A 819 17.59 -16.36 13.28
CA GLN A 819 17.05 -15.01 13.31
C GLN A 819 15.62 -14.99 12.76
N SER A 820 14.70 -14.37 13.49
CA SER A 820 13.28 -14.30 13.08
C SER A 820 13.10 -13.52 11.78
N ALA A 821 12.32 -14.05 10.84
CA ALA A 821 12.10 -13.40 9.55
C ALA A 821 11.59 -11.94 9.63
N PRO A 822 10.68 -11.57 10.55
CA PRO A 822 10.24 -10.18 10.71
C PRO A 822 11.33 -9.19 11.17
N THR A 823 12.46 -9.69 11.70
CA THR A 823 13.59 -8.84 12.14
C THR A 823 14.63 -8.58 11.06
N LEU A 824 14.51 -9.26 9.92
CA LEU A 824 15.40 -9.03 8.78
C LEU A 824 14.98 -7.75 8.03
N SER A 825 15.97 -6.99 7.56
CA SER A 825 15.74 -5.92 6.60
C SER A 825 15.29 -6.48 5.24
N GLY A 826 14.67 -5.63 4.40
CA GLY A 826 14.24 -6.04 3.05
C GLY A 826 15.42 -6.55 2.20
N GLY A 827 16.57 -5.89 2.27
CA GLY A 827 17.80 -6.30 1.59
C GLY A 827 18.33 -7.64 2.08
N GLU A 828 18.31 -7.89 3.40
CA GLU A 828 18.71 -9.20 3.97
C GLU A 828 17.77 -10.31 3.53
N ALA A 829 16.45 -10.06 3.56
CA ALA A 829 15.45 -11.02 3.08
C ALA A 829 15.67 -11.38 1.60
N GLY A 830 15.93 -10.38 0.75
CA GLY A 830 16.27 -10.59 -0.67
C GLY A 830 17.52 -11.44 -0.85
N ARG A 831 18.59 -11.18 -0.09
CA ARG A 831 19.83 -11.96 -0.14
C ARG A 831 19.64 -13.41 0.35
N VAL A 832 18.81 -13.64 1.37
CA VAL A 832 18.45 -15.01 1.81
C VAL A 832 17.70 -15.76 0.70
N LYS A 833 16.79 -15.09 -0.01
CA LYS A 833 16.09 -15.66 -1.18
C LYS A 833 17.07 -16.01 -2.29
N LEU A 834 18.00 -15.11 -2.60
CA LEU A 834 19.04 -15.31 -3.60
C LEU A 834 19.94 -16.51 -3.21
N ALA A 835 20.36 -16.62 -1.94
CA ALA A 835 21.16 -17.72 -1.44
C ALA A 835 20.47 -19.09 -1.64
N LYS A 836 19.14 -19.16 -1.44
CA LYS A 836 18.39 -20.40 -1.69
C LYS A 836 18.42 -20.81 -3.17
N GLU A 837 18.26 -19.87 -4.07
CA GLU A 837 18.21 -20.17 -5.52
C GLU A 837 19.61 -20.53 -6.08
N LEU A 838 20.67 -19.92 -5.56
CA LEU A 838 22.06 -20.21 -5.95
C LEU A 838 22.55 -21.62 -5.56
N GLN A 839 21.86 -22.31 -4.64
CA GLN A 839 22.14 -23.71 -4.32
C GLN A 839 21.67 -24.68 -5.41
N LYS A 840 20.77 -24.24 -6.29
CA LYS A 840 20.24 -25.06 -7.37
C LYS A 840 21.20 -25.01 -8.57
N LYS A 841 21.26 -26.12 -9.32
CA LYS A 841 22.08 -26.17 -10.52
C LYS A 841 21.55 -25.19 -11.57
N ALA A 842 22.44 -24.41 -12.17
CA ALA A 842 22.11 -23.54 -13.29
C ALA A 842 21.65 -24.34 -14.51
N THR A 843 20.61 -23.85 -15.19
CA THR A 843 20.09 -24.50 -16.41
C THR A 843 20.58 -23.80 -17.68
N GLY A 844 21.07 -22.56 -17.57
CA GLY A 844 21.44 -21.69 -18.69
C GLY A 844 20.21 -21.11 -19.44
N LYS A 845 19.00 -21.36 -18.92
CA LYS A 845 17.73 -20.87 -19.43
C LYS A 845 16.86 -20.22 -18.35
N SER A 846 17.44 -19.94 -17.19
CA SER A 846 16.70 -19.28 -16.11
C SER A 846 16.74 -17.76 -16.27
N ILE A 847 15.68 -17.09 -15.84
CA ILE A 847 15.63 -15.65 -15.71
C ILE A 847 15.45 -15.27 -14.22
N PHE A 848 16.39 -14.48 -13.71
CA PHE A 848 16.34 -13.91 -12.37
C PHE A 848 15.86 -12.48 -12.45
N ILE A 849 14.79 -12.17 -11.75
CA ILE A 849 14.19 -10.82 -11.66
C ILE A 849 14.41 -10.31 -10.24
N LEU A 850 15.19 -9.25 -10.09
CA LEU A 850 15.52 -8.63 -8.80
C LEU A 850 14.94 -7.21 -8.75
N ASP A 851 14.29 -6.88 -7.64
CA ASP A 851 13.70 -5.56 -7.43
C ASP A 851 14.50 -4.82 -6.35
N GLU A 852 15.25 -3.78 -6.76
CA GLU A 852 16.12 -2.93 -5.94
C GLU A 852 17.01 -3.71 -4.96
N PRO A 853 17.83 -4.66 -5.44
CA PRO A 853 18.62 -5.53 -4.57
C PRO A 853 19.75 -4.82 -3.82
N THR A 854 20.08 -3.57 -4.16
CA THR A 854 21.12 -2.77 -3.49
C THR A 854 20.62 -1.98 -2.29
N THR A 855 19.35 -2.08 -1.98
CA THR A 855 18.71 -1.39 -0.84
C THR A 855 19.44 -1.75 0.47
N GLY A 856 19.87 -0.72 1.22
CA GLY A 856 20.56 -0.89 2.49
C GLY A 856 21.99 -1.43 2.39
N LEU A 857 22.60 -1.39 1.20
CA LEU A 857 23.93 -1.89 0.98
C LEU A 857 24.96 -0.76 0.87
N HIS A 858 26.06 -0.91 1.59
CA HIS A 858 27.27 -0.12 1.37
C HIS A 858 27.91 -0.48 0.02
N SER A 859 28.70 0.44 -0.58
CA SER A 859 29.36 0.22 -1.89
C SER A 859 30.20 -1.07 -1.92
N ASP A 860 30.83 -1.47 -0.82
CA ASP A 860 31.58 -2.74 -0.71
C ASP A 860 30.66 -3.98 -0.81
N ASP A 861 29.47 -3.91 -0.22
CA ASP A 861 28.49 -5.00 -0.31
C ASP A 861 27.84 -5.06 -1.71
N ILE A 862 27.67 -3.90 -2.37
CA ILE A 862 27.22 -3.82 -3.78
C ILE A 862 28.25 -4.50 -4.69
N LYS A 863 29.54 -4.27 -4.46
CA LYS A 863 30.63 -4.92 -5.21
C LYS A 863 30.54 -6.46 -5.09
N LYS A 864 30.30 -6.98 -3.89
CA LYS A 864 30.11 -8.43 -3.64
C LYS A 864 28.86 -8.96 -4.35
N LEU A 865 27.75 -8.23 -4.27
CA LEU A 865 26.52 -8.60 -4.97
C LEU A 865 26.72 -8.66 -6.50
N LEU A 866 27.42 -7.69 -7.10
CA LEU A 866 27.70 -7.66 -8.53
C LEU A 866 28.55 -8.85 -8.99
N VAL A 867 29.49 -9.32 -8.18
CA VAL A 867 30.24 -10.56 -8.46
C VAL A 867 29.31 -11.75 -8.60
N ILE A 868 28.29 -11.84 -7.73
CA ILE A 868 27.32 -12.93 -7.76
C ILE A 868 26.41 -12.82 -9.00
N LEU A 869 25.87 -11.63 -9.28
CA LEU A 869 25.01 -11.41 -10.43
C LEU A 869 25.75 -11.73 -11.73
N ASN A 870 27.01 -11.31 -11.83
CA ASN A 870 27.87 -11.66 -12.97
C ASN A 870 28.08 -13.17 -13.09
N ARG A 871 28.34 -13.90 -11.98
CA ARG A 871 28.47 -15.36 -11.96
C ARG A 871 27.20 -16.07 -12.48
N ILE A 872 26.00 -15.55 -12.15
CA ILE A 872 24.73 -16.08 -12.69
C ILE A 872 24.68 -15.93 -14.20
N VAL A 873 25.04 -14.75 -14.72
CA VAL A 873 25.05 -14.48 -16.18
C VAL A 873 26.11 -15.32 -16.89
N ASP A 874 27.28 -15.47 -16.30
CA ASP A 874 28.40 -16.28 -16.85
C ASP A 874 28.03 -17.77 -16.91
N ASN A 875 27.12 -18.24 -16.06
CA ASN A 875 26.58 -19.60 -16.12
C ASN A 875 25.49 -19.79 -17.20
N GLY A 876 25.21 -18.76 -18.00
CA GLY A 876 24.25 -18.80 -19.13
C GLY A 876 22.85 -18.32 -18.79
N ASP A 877 22.57 -17.99 -17.53
CA ASP A 877 21.25 -17.49 -17.11
C ASP A 877 21.12 -15.97 -17.41
N THR A 878 19.88 -15.44 -17.35
CA THR A 878 19.60 -14.04 -17.56
C THR A 878 19.28 -13.35 -16.23
N VAL A 879 19.84 -12.16 -16.01
CA VAL A 879 19.54 -11.36 -14.82
C VAL A 879 18.88 -10.04 -15.23
N VAL A 880 17.68 -9.77 -14.72
CA VAL A 880 16.96 -8.51 -14.91
C VAL A 880 16.86 -7.83 -13.56
N VAL A 881 17.41 -6.64 -13.44
CA VAL A 881 17.44 -5.88 -12.19
C VAL A 881 16.71 -4.56 -12.36
N ILE A 882 15.73 -4.29 -11.50
CA ILE A 882 15.16 -2.93 -11.38
C ILE A 882 16.06 -2.17 -10.42
N GLU A 883 16.69 -1.08 -10.89
CA GLU A 883 17.69 -0.36 -10.09
C GLU A 883 17.77 1.13 -10.38
N HIS A 884 18.20 1.86 -9.33
CA HIS A 884 18.49 3.29 -9.36
C HIS A 884 19.96 3.58 -9.04
N ASN A 885 20.67 2.64 -8.45
CA ASN A 885 22.06 2.79 -8.07
C ASN A 885 22.96 2.84 -9.29
N LEU A 886 23.69 3.94 -9.45
CA LEU A 886 24.55 4.19 -10.61
C LEU A 886 25.73 3.20 -10.70
N ASP A 887 26.20 2.65 -9.59
CA ASP A 887 27.25 1.65 -9.58
C ASP A 887 26.81 0.32 -10.22
N VAL A 888 25.54 -0.04 -10.08
CA VAL A 888 24.95 -1.20 -10.76
C VAL A 888 24.64 -0.86 -12.22
N ILE A 889 24.09 0.31 -12.48
CA ILE A 889 23.70 0.73 -13.83
C ILE A 889 24.94 0.82 -14.76
N LYS A 890 26.05 1.37 -14.27
CA LYS A 890 27.30 1.50 -15.08
C LYS A 890 27.94 0.15 -15.44
N VAL A 891 27.66 -0.92 -14.67
CA VAL A 891 28.21 -2.28 -14.89
C VAL A 891 27.30 -3.13 -15.79
N ALA A 892 26.06 -2.73 -16.04
CA ALA A 892 25.07 -3.46 -16.83
C ALA A 892 25.55 -3.77 -18.27
N ASP A 893 25.16 -4.92 -18.81
CA ASP A 893 25.35 -5.23 -20.24
C ASP A 893 24.32 -4.53 -21.12
N TYR A 894 23.13 -4.28 -20.59
CA TYR A 894 22.03 -3.64 -21.30
C TYR A 894 21.13 -2.87 -20.33
N ILE A 895 20.72 -1.69 -20.73
CA ILE A 895 19.82 -0.82 -19.95
C ILE A 895 18.49 -0.65 -20.69
N ILE A 896 17.41 -0.61 -19.91
CA ILE A 896 16.08 -0.19 -20.35
C ILE A 896 15.67 0.97 -19.44
N ASP A 897 15.62 2.18 -19.98
CA ASP A 897 15.30 3.40 -19.25
C ASP A 897 13.85 3.83 -19.52
N LEU A 898 13.04 3.89 -18.44
CA LEU A 898 11.64 4.29 -18.50
C LEU A 898 11.45 5.73 -17.99
N GLY A 899 10.56 6.44 -18.65
CA GLY A 899 10.27 7.84 -18.30
C GLY A 899 9.26 8.48 -19.25
N PRO A 900 9.42 9.80 -19.53
CA PRO A 900 10.43 10.70 -18.97
C PRO A 900 10.21 11.10 -17.51
N ASP A 901 8.95 11.04 -17.03
CA ASP A 901 8.55 11.39 -15.66
C ASP A 901 7.81 10.23 -14.98
N GLY A 902 7.32 10.45 -13.76
CA GLY A 902 6.49 9.50 -13.04
C GLY A 902 5.00 9.62 -13.37
N GLY A 903 4.19 8.62 -12.99
CA GLY A 903 2.74 8.61 -13.10
C GLY A 903 2.23 8.79 -14.53
N SER A 904 1.31 9.73 -14.73
CA SER A 904 0.72 10.02 -16.03
C SER A 904 1.72 10.59 -17.06
N GLY A 905 2.80 11.23 -16.60
CA GLY A 905 3.91 11.71 -17.43
C GLY A 905 4.87 10.61 -17.89
N GLY A 906 4.85 9.44 -17.22
CA GLY A 906 5.72 8.29 -17.48
C GLY A 906 5.16 7.26 -18.45
N GLY A 907 5.59 6.02 -18.24
CA GLY A 907 5.07 4.86 -18.95
C GLY A 907 5.56 4.69 -20.39
N LYS A 908 6.71 5.26 -20.74
CA LYS A 908 7.33 5.13 -22.05
C LYS A 908 8.78 4.67 -21.91
N ILE A 909 9.32 4.01 -22.93
CA ILE A 909 10.75 3.76 -23.04
C ILE A 909 11.43 5.04 -23.55
N VAL A 910 12.40 5.53 -22.82
CA VAL A 910 13.18 6.73 -23.15
C VAL A 910 14.44 6.31 -23.90
N ALA A 911 15.14 5.29 -23.40
CA ALA A 911 16.37 4.78 -24.01
C ALA A 911 16.50 3.27 -23.77
N THR A 912 17.17 2.59 -24.70
CA THR A 912 17.61 1.20 -24.53
C THR A 912 18.99 1.05 -25.16
N GLY A 913 19.84 0.21 -24.62
CA GLY A 913 21.18 -0.06 -25.14
C GLY A 913 22.21 -0.30 -24.04
N THR A 914 23.48 -0.22 -24.40
CA THR A 914 24.58 -0.28 -23.41
C THR A 914 24.60 1.02 -22.57
N PRO A 915 25.23 1.04 -21.40
CA PRO A 915 25.42 2.28 -20.63
C PRO A 915 26.00 3.45 -21.44
N GLU A 916 26.93 3.15 -22.33
CA GLU A 916 27.60 4.14 -23.21
C GLU A 916 26.64 4.70 -24.26
N GLU A 917 25.71 3.92 -24.77
CA GLU A 917 24.66 4.32 -25.70
C GLU A 917 23.61 5.18 -25.01
N VAL A 918 23.12 4.74 -23.84
CA VAL A 918 22.11 5.46 -23.06
C VAL A 918 22.64 6.82 -22.58
N ALA A 919 23.93 6.91 -22.23
CA ALA A 919 24.56 8.17 -21.82
C ALA A 919 24.56 9.26 -22.93
N LYS A 920 24.33 8.89 -24.19
CA LYS A 920 24.26 9.82 -25.34
C LYS A 920 22.84 10.26 -25.67
N VAL A 921 21.82 9.62 -25.10
CA VAL A 921 20.40 9.89 -25.40
C VAL A 921 19.95 11.17 -24.69
N LYS A 922 19.58 12.18 -25.44
CA LYS A 922 19.00 13.42 -24.90
C LYS A 922 17.63 13.14 -24.31
N GLY A 923 17.39 13.64 -23.08
CA GLY A 923 16.12 13.46 -22.37
C GLY A 923 16.06 12.20 -21.50
N SER A 924 17.11 11.40 -21.45
CA SER A 924 17.31 10.36 -20.44
C SER A 924 18.00 10.96 -19.22
N TYR A 925 17.28 11.10 -18.11
CA TYR A 925 17.91 11.55 -16.86
C TYR A 925 18.99 10.57 -16.40
N THR A 926 18.72 9.27 -16.47
CA THR A 926 19.73 8.25 -16.18
C THR A 926 20.98 8.43 -17.08
N GLY A 927 20.78 8.71 -18.38
CA GLY A 927 21.86 8.96 -19.33
C GLY A 927 22.71 10.17 -18.95
N GLU A 928 22.09 11.26 -18.47
CA GLU A 928 22.80 12.48 -18.03
C GLU A 928 23.74 12.20 -16.84
N PHE A 929 23.27 11.41 -15.84
CA PHE A 929 24.11 11.03 -14.70
C PHE A 929 25.18 10.03 -15.09
N LEU A 930 24.87 9.03 -15.95
CA LEU A 930 25.86 8.09 -16.48
C LEU A 930 26.99 8.79 -17.25
N ALA A 931 26.66 9.79 -18.06
CA ALA A 931 27.66 10.53 -18.82
C ALA A 931 28.72 11.21 -17.94
N LYS A 932 28.36 11.60 -16.70
CA LYS A 932 29.30 12.17 -15.73
C LYS A 932 30.27 11.13 -15.17
N ILE A 933 29.81 9.88 -15.01
CA ILE A 933 30.59 8.79 -14.41
C ILE A 933 31.45 8.07 -15.45
N LEU A 934 30.93 7.88 -16.67
CA LEU A 934 31.64 7.18 -17.75
C LEU A 934 32.77 8.03 -18.37
N LYS A 935 32.77 9.35 -18.15
CA LYS A 935 33.84 10.27 -18.58
C LYS A 935 35.00 10.37 -17.60
N LYS A 936 34.84 9.90 -16.37
CA LYS A 936 35.88 9.81 -15.34
C LYS A 936 36.58 8.46 -15.39
#